data_1389b1566781cb2630996f125b06a938
#
_entry.id   1389b1566781cb2630996f125b06a938
#
_cell.length_a   1.000
_cell.length_b   1.000
_cell.length_c   1.000
_cell.angle_alpha   90.00
_cell.angle_beta   90.00
_cell.angle_gamma   90.00
#
_symmetry.space_group_name_H-M   'P 1'
#
loop_
_entity.id
_entity.type
_entity.pdbx_description
1 polymer ?
#
loop_
_entity_poly.entity_id
_entity_poly.type
_entity_poly.pdbx_seq_one_letter_code
_entity_poly.pdbx_strand_id
1 'polypeptide(L)'
;MRSGNSLILAGGDVRADGGKIIAPGGRVELAAVAGGETVGLDASGNNVSLNVPAQVARADVSLTNGADVNVRAGGGGNIAVSAQNLNMTEGSKLRAGIAEGLGAPDALAGNIDVNAIGAISFDGVDKIDIPSGTYNLVRGGGVGAGGDINITAETLSLTNGALVKASTFGDGNAGNVNLRIRNRISFDGGNGENSSGVYSRVEDYLAVGNAGNIHISTGSLSLTNGAVITASTEGKGNAGNIAIYVSNNSVFDGLGALYPLTLNSGEVIQVQQSSGVYSSVKTTGVGTGGNINLFTRSLSITNGALIIARTEGQGRAGNITVNAADFVTVDGVGSDNSSSALLAPTEPGAGGRGGDITVNTNFFRVSNGAVVNSQTQNEYDGGNIAINANIFEATGGGQAIATTRSSGQAGNLTVNAADRIILSGSDRNFSDRASLFNTNIVGNNEGAATGLFASTGKDSTGAGGNLNVRTGQLIVRDSAQVTVSADGQGAAGNLRIAADSIRLDSGAIKATTQAGNFGNITVQTGNLQLRHNSQITTNASGTATGGNINIEAGTVAALENSDIRANAIRGQGGNIIINTKGIFRSFDSDIDASSELGIDGNVELRTPDIDPIKGLNQPETPGVPPQPARGCQNSGQRASRFVITGRGGLPPSPSDQVSSSDEDNFEAAEPLLEAQGWIINAKGEVELVANPSVVVPYSPGEAPPICN
;
A
#
# COMPACT_ATOMS: atom_id res chain seq x y z
N MET A 1 -48.65 -7.35 17.12
CA MET A 1 -49.33 -8.53 16.50
C MET A 1 -49.09 -9.78 17.36
N ARG A 2 -49.84 -10.87 17.16
CA ARG A 2 -49.47 -12.15 17.78
C ARG A 2 -48.17 -12.67 17.21
N SER A 3 -47.37 -13.32 18.04
CA SER A 3 -46.07 -13.88 17.59
C SER A 3 -46.25 -14.84 16.40
N GLY A 4 -45.40 -14.76 15.42
CA GLY A 4 -45.42 -15.59 14.23
C GLY A 4 -46.36 -15.14 13.10
N ASN A 5 -47.18 -14.10 13.29
CA ASN A 5 -48.10 -13.61 12.26
C ASN A 5 -47.40 -12.66 11.29
N SER A 6 -47.77 -12.73 10.00
CA SER A 6 -47.25 -11.86 8.93
C SER A 6 -48.05 -10.54 8.84
N LEU A 7 -47.42 -9.44 8.48
CA LEU A 7 -48.01 -8.18 8.12
C LEU A 7 -47.49 -7.73 6.75
N ILE A 8 -48.38 -7.47 5.84
CA ILE A 8 -48.07 -6.92 4.53
C ILE A 8 -48.66 -5.52 4.41
N LEU A 9 -47.83 -4.55 4.09
CA LEU A 9 -48.20 -3.21 3.66
C LEU A 9 -47.83 -3.05 2.19
N ALA A 10 -48.84 -3.08 1.31
CA ALA A 10 -48.70 -2.94 -0.10
C ALA A 10 -49.57 -1.82 -0.64
N GLY A 11 -49.03 -0.97 -1.50
CA GLY A 11 -49.75 0.17 -2.07
C GLY A 11 -48.83 1.05 -2.90
N GLY A 12 -49.23 2.31 -3.12
CA GLY A 12 -48.33 3.31 -3.70
C GLY A 12 -47.14 3.61 -2.82
N ASP A 13 -46.85 4.86 -2.51
CA ASP A 13 -45.81 5.15 -1.52
C ASP A 13 -46.16 4.55 -0.14
N VAL A 14 -45.16 3.89 0.44
CA VAL A 14 -45.27 3.39 1.82
C VAL A 14 -44.52 4.33 2.75
N ARG A 15 -45.22 5.02 3.65
CA ARG A 15 -44.62 6.00 4.55
C ARG A 15 -44.89 5.64 6.02
N ALA A 16 -43.84 5.67 6.83
CA ALA A 16 -43.95 5.59 8.29
C ALA A 16 -43.16 6.75 8.92
N ASP A 17 -43.87 7.64 9.59
CA ASP A 17 -43.33 8.80 10.29
C ASP A 17 -43.47 8.59 11.81
N GLY A 18 -42.38 8.25 12.50
CA GLY A 18 -42.34 7.90 13.92
C GLY A 18 -43.11 6.63 14.28
N GLY A 19 -43.70 5.96 13.30
CA GLY A 19 -44.59 4.79 13.52
C GLY A 19 -43.83 3.53 13.91
N LYS A 20 -44.50 2.64 14.66
CA LYS A 20 -43.92 1.35 15.09
C LYS A 20 -44.72 0.18 14.54
N ILE A 21 -44.06 -0.73 13.82
CA ILE A 21 -44.60 -2.00 13.37
C ILE A 21 -43.92 -3.11 14.16
N ILE A 22 -44.66 -3.81 15.02
CA ILE A 22 -44.07 -4.85 15.87
C ILE A 22 -44.77 -6.19 15.58
N ALA A 23 -44.03 -7.17 15.08
CA ALA A 23 -44.50 -8.51 14.71
C ALA A 23 -43.46 -9.58 15.14
N PRO A 24 -43.32 -9.89 16.43
CA PRO A 24 -42.27 -10.79 16.93
C PRO A 24 -42.34 -12.18 16.26
N GLY A 25 -41.21 -12.64 15.68
CA GLY A 25 -41.10 -13.91 14.98
C GLY A 25 -41.95 -14.05 13.71
N GLY A 26 -42.67 -13.01 13.33
CA GLY A 26 -43.48 -12.95 12.12
C GLY A 26 -42.74 -12.36 10.92
N ARG A 27 -43.45 -12.24 9.81
CA ARG A 27 -42.93 -11.58 8.59
C ARG A 27 -43.55 -10.20 8.41
N VAL A 28 -42.72 -9.20 8.16
CA VAL A 28 -43.19 -7.88 7.74
C VAL A 28 -42.71 -7.61 6.31
N GLU A 29 -43.67 -7.29 5.41
CA GLU A 29 -43.36 -6.85 4.05
C GLU A 29 -43.86 -5.44 3.81
N LEU A 30 -42.95 -4.60 3.28
CA LEU A 30 -43.24 -3.26 2.81
C LEU A 30 -43.05 -3.26 1.28
N ALA A 31 -44.13 -3.18 0.54
CA ALA A 31 -44.10 -3.21 -0.92
C ALA A 31 -44.74 -1.93 -1.49
N ALA A 32 -43.91 -1.00 -1.94
CA ALA A 32 -44.38 0.18 -2.64
C ALA A 32 -44.49 -0.11 -4.14
N VAL A 33 -45.73 -0.10 -4.67
CA VAL A 33 -46.05 -0.52 -6.04
C VAL A 33 -46.85 0.61 -6.70
N ALA A 34 -46.42 1.02 -7.88
CA ALA A 34 -47.14 2.07 -8.63
C ALA A 34 -48.57 1.65 -9.02
N GLY A 35 -49.46 2.60 -9.15
CA GLY A 35 -50.89 2.32 -9.45
C GLY A 35 -51.09 1.55 -10.74
N GLY A 36 -52.08 0.65 -10.74
CA GLY A 36 -52.46 -0.16 -11.91
C GLY A 36 -51.67 -1.46 -12.08
N GLU A 37 -50.70 -1.74 -11.23
CA GLU A 37 -49.87 -2.94 -11.28
C GLU A 37 -50.48 -4.10 -10.49
N THR A 38 -50.10 -5.35 -10.85
CA THR A 38 -50.54 -6.57 -10.17
C THR A 38 -49.35 -7.26 -9.49
N VAL A 39 -49.48 -7.56 -8.21
CA VAL A 39 -48.51 -8.36 -7.44
C VAL A 39 -49.16 -9.68 -7.02
N GLY A 40 -48.35 -10.74 -7.03
CA GLY A 40 -48.80 -12.05 -6.56
C GLY A 40 -48.79 -12.13 -5.03
N LEU A 41 -49.75 -12.80 -4.44
CA LEU A 41 -49.75 -13.15 -3.04
C LEU A 41 -49.49 -14.67 -2.91
N ASP A 42 -48.43 -15.04 -2.23
CA ASP A 42 -48.14 -16.42 -1.84
C ASP A 42 -48.56 -16.64 -0.41
N ALA A 43 -49.52 -17.53 -0.22
CA ALA A 43 -50.13 -17.85 1.09
C ALA A 43 -49.86 -19.31 1.41
N SER A 44 -48.66 -19.75 1.56
CA SER A 44 -48.29 -21.09 1.94
C SER A 44 -48.18 -21.24 3.49
N GLY A 45 -49.13 -21.91 4.10
CA GLY A 45 -49.18 -22.11 5.53
C GLY A 45 -49.51 -20.84 6.30
N ASN A 46 -48.79 -20.61 7.44
CA ASN A 46 -48.95 -19.41 8.27
C ASN A 46 -48.14 -18.19 7.76
N ASN A 47 -47.32 -18.38 6.73
CA ASN A 47 -46.50 -17.35 6.13
C ASN A 47 -47.15 -16.82 4.87
N VAL A 48 -47.39 -15.50 4.86
CA VAL A 48 -47.88 -14.78 3.70
C VAL A 48 -46.73 -13.90 3.16
N SER A 49 -46.47 -13.95 1.85
CA SER A 49 -45.45 -13.14 1.19
C SER A 49 -45.95 -12.59 -0.13
N LEU A 50 -45.39 -11.49 -0.59
CA LEU A 50 -45.65 -10.92 -1.88
C LEU A 50 -44.62 -11.40 -2.91
N ASN A 51 -45.11 -11.75 -4.07
CA ASN A 51 -44.29 -11.89 -5.26
C ASN A 51 -44.44 -10.60 -6.09
N VAL A 52 -43.44 -9.73 -6.04
CA VAL A 52 -43.38 -8.49 -6.81
C VAL A 52 -42.49 -8.75 -8.02
N PRO A 53 -43.04 -9.00 -9.23
CA PRO A 53 -42.25 -9.26 -10.41
C PRO A 53 -41.32 -8.09 -10.75
N ALA A 54 -40.19 -8.38 -11.40
CA ALA A 54 -39.17 -7.37 -11.70
C ALA A 54 -39.68 -6.25 -12.64
N GLN A 55 -40.65 -6.54 -13.50
CA GLN A 55 -41.23 -5.60 -14.43
C GLN A 55 -42.29 -4.67 -13.83
N VAL A 56 -42.74 -4.96 -12.61
CA VAL A 56 -43.74 -4.12 -11.93
C VAL A 56 -43.11 -2.80 -11.53
N ALA A 57 -43.73 -1.71 -11.96
CA ALA A 57 -43.30 -0.37 -11.54
C ALA A 57 -43.49 -0.18 -10.05
N ARG A 58 -42.47 0.29 -9.36
CA ARG A 58 -42.47 0.48 -7.92
C ARG A 58 -42.58 1.94 -7.55
N ALA A 59 -43.08 2.19 -6.35
CA ALA A 59 -43.12 3.49 -5.69
C ALA A 59 -42.12 3.53 -4.52
N ASP A 60 -42.06 4.59 -3.74
CA ASP A 60 -41.06 4.79 -2.72
C ASP A 60 -41.47 4.26 -1.34
N VAL A 61 -40.49 3.80 -0.57
CA VAL A 61 -40.63 3.51 0.87
C VAL A 61 -39.83 4.57 1.64
N SER A 62 -40.51 5.23 2.59
CA SER A 62 -39.89 6.26 3.44
C SER A 62 -40.20 5.98 4.92
N LEU A 63 -39.11 5.86 5.72
CA LEU A 63 -39.17 5.69 7.18
C LEU A 63 -38.46 6.87 7.81
N THR A 64 -39.17 7.69 8.59
CA THR A 64 -38.66 8.94 9.18
C THR A 64 -38.99 9.05 10.67
N ASN A 65 -38.34 9.98 11.36
CA ASN A 65 -38.62 10.30 12.77
C ASN A 65 -38.55 9.07 13.72
N GLY A 66 -37.55 8.18 13.54
CA GLY A 66 -37.37 7.01 14.37
C GLY A 66 -38.43 5.91 14.14
N ALA A 67 -38.99 5.84 12.92
CA ALA A 67 -39.88 4.74 12.54
C ALA A 67 -39.20 3.38 12.74
N ASP A 68 -39.96 2.38 13.27
CA ASP A 68 -39.38 1.14 13.75
C ASP A 68 -40.18 -0.09 13.30
N VAL A 69 -39.60 -0.86 12.38
CA VAL A 69 -40.10 -2.17 11.97
C VAL A 69 -39.34 -3.25 12.75
N ASN A 70 -40.01 -3.97 13.64
CA ASN A 70 -39.37 -4.88 14.57
C ASN A 70 -40.04 -6.27 14.60
N VAL A 71 -39.29 -7.27 14.15
CA VAL A 71 -39.69 -8.67 14.10
C VAL A 71 -38.90 -9.56 15.07
N ARG A 72 -38.02 -9.00 15.91
CA ARG A 72 -37.18 -9.74 16.85
C ARG A 72 -37.97 -10.64 17.77
N ALA A 73 -37.46 -11.86 17.96
CA ALA A 73 -38.09 -12.88 18.85
C ALA A 73 -37.01 -13.86 19.35
N GLY A 74 -37.41 -15.04 19.83
CA GLY A 74 -36.50 -16.15 20.13
C GLY A 74 -36.07 -16.95 18.90
N GLY A 75 -36.45 -16.51 17.69
CA GLY A 75 -36.17 -17.12 16.38
C GLY A 75 -37.18 -16.65 15.35
N GLY A 76 -36.91 -16.91 14.06
CA GLY A 76 -37.75 -16.44 12.94
C GLY A 76 -37.68 -14.92 12.77
N GLY A 77 -38.75 -14.30 12.27
CA GLY A 77 -38.90 -12.86 12.10
C GLY A 77 -38.18 -12.32 10.85
N ASN A 78 -38.87 -12.27 9.71
CA ASN A 78 -38.32 -11.77 8.46
C ASN A 78 -38.85 -10.37 8.15
N ILE A 79 -37.99 -9.53 7.53
CA ILE A 79 -38.40 -8.25 6.94
C ILE A 79 -38.08 -8.28 5.45
N ALA A 80 -39.06 -7.93 4.62
CA ALA A 80 -38.83 -7.72 3.20
C ALA A 80 -39.29 -6.31 2.79
N VAL A 81 -38.47 -5.61 2.01
CA VAL A 81 -38.78 -4.29 1.44
C VAL A 81 -38.63 -4.36 -0.08
N SER A 82 -39.69 -3.96 -0.79
CA SER A 82 -39.69 -3.83 -2.25
C SER A 82 -40.09 -2.40 -2.62
N ALA A 83 -39.16 -1.64 -3.22
CA ALA A 83 -39.36 -0.21 -3.47
C ALA A 83 -38.73 0.25 -4.80
N GLN A 84 -39.17 1.41 -5.30
CA GLN A 84 -38.38 2.19 -6.26
C GLN A 84 -37.15 2.75 -5.52
N ASN A 85 -37.37 3.53 -4.48
CA ASN A 85 -36.33 4.01 -3.58
C ASN A 85 -36.70 3.70 -2.13
N LEU A 86 -35.66 3.49 -1.28
CA LEU A 86 -35.84 3.38 0.18
C LEU A 86 -35.09 4.51 0.86
N ASN A 87 -35.80 5.32 1.61
CA ASN A 87 -35.19 6.37 2.43
C ASN A 87 -35.46 6.12 3.92
N MET A 88 -34.41 6.12 4.74
CA MET A 88 -34.50 5.96 6.21
C MET A 88 -33.69 7.06 6.89
N THR A 89 -34.37 7.88 7.72
CA THR A 89 -33.72 9.01 8.38
C THR A 89 -34.06 9.07 9.86
N GLU A 90 -33.30 9.90 10.59
CA GLU A 90 -33.58 10.26 11.99
C GLU A 90 -33.77 9.03 12.89
N GLY A 91 -32.88 8.06 12.80
CA GLY A 91 -32.87 6.85 13.61
C GLY A 91 -33.94 5.83 13.26
N SER A 92 -34.49 5.84 12.05
CA SER A 92 -35.46 4.85 11.57
C SER A 92 -34.80 3.48 11.35
N LYS A 93 -35.51 2.39 11.71
CA LYS A 93 -34.90 1.07 11.84
C LYS A 93 -35.74 -0.07 11.26
N LEU A 94 -35.05 -1.02 10.60
CA LEU A 94 -35.56 -2.37 10.33
C LEU A 94 -34.82 -3.34 11.24
N ARG A 95 -35.53 -4.04 12.13
CA ARG A 95 -34.93 -4.87 13.19
C ARG A 95 -35.44 -6.32 13.16
N ALA A 96 -34.53 -7.24 12.86
CA ALA A 96 -34.71 -8.69 13.00
C ALA A 96 -33.68 -9.23 14.01
N GLY A 97 -33.63 -10.55 14.20
CA GLY A 97 -32.64 -11.20 15.05
C GLY A 97 -33.23 -11.89 16.29
N ILE A 98 -32.34 -12.41 17.12
CA ILE A 98 -32.66 -12.99 18.42
C ILE A 98 -32.76 -11.88 19.46
N ALA A 99 -33.88 -11.78 20.14
CA ALA A 99 -34.10 -10.77 21.21
C ALA A 99 -33.31 -11.12 22.48
N GLU A 100 -33.09 -10.12 23.31
CA GLU A 100 -32.37 -10.23 24.58
C GLU A 100 -32.92 -11.34 25.46
N GLY A 101 -32.05 -12.24 25.92
CA GLY A 101 -32.40 -13.36 26.80
C GLY A 101 -33.33 -14.43 26.18
N LEU A 102 -33.57 -14.37 24.89
CA LEU A 102 -34.45 -15.34 24.18
C LEU A 102 -33.64 -16.26 23.25
N GLY A 103 -34.34 -17.26 22.69
CA GLY A 103 -33.80 -18.22 21.72
C GLY A 103 -33.44 -19.56 22.35
N ALA A 104 -32.76 -20.39 21.55
CA ALA A 104 -32.27 -21.71 21.91
C ALA A 104 -31.06 -22.03 20.97
N PRO A 105 -30.24 -23.04 21.27
CA PRO A 105 -29.03 -23.33 20.48
C PRO A 105 -29.27 -23.58 18.98
N ASP A 106 -30.44 -24.09 18.59
CA ASP A 106 -30.91 -24.34 17.24
C ASP A 106 -31.80 -23.23 16.65
N ALA A 107 -32.03 -22.15 17.41
CA ALA A 107 -32.82 -21.05 16.92
C ALA A 107 -32.11 -20.30 15.81
N LEU A 108 -32.85 -19.98 14.76
CA LEU A 108 -32.38 -19.17 13.63
C LEU A 108 -33.22 -17.90 13.52
N ALA A 109 -32.59 -16.74 13.51
CA ALA A 109 -33.26 -15.50 13.16
C ALA A 109 -33.64 -15.48 11.68
N GLY A 110 -34.71 -14.78 11.34
CA GLY A 110 -35.06 -14.55 9.93
C GLY A 110 -34.18 -13.46 9.31
N ASN A 111 -34.32 -13.27 8.02
CA ASN A 111 -33.51 -12.35 7.24
C ASN A 111 -34.15 -10.95 7.12
N ILE A 112 -33.31 -9.96 6.75
CA ILE A 112 -33.76 -8.67 6.25
C ILE A 112 -33.37 -8.60 4.76
N ASP A 113 -34.38 -8.58 3.89
CA ASP A 113 -34.22 -8.54 2.44
C ASP A 113 -34.74 -7.19 1.92
N VAL A 114 -33.86 -6.36 1.38
CA VAL A 114 -34.19 -5.05 0.80
C VAL A 114 -33.88 -5.06 -0.69
N ASN A 115 -34.92 -4.81 -1.48
CA ASN A 115 -34.81 -4.77 -2.93
C ASN A 115 -35.40 -3.47 -3.48
N ALA A 116 -34.52 -2.50 -3.77
CA ALA A 116 -34.88 -1.26 -4.46
C ALA A 116 -34.38 -1.29 -5.91
N ILE A 117 -35.17 -0.75 -6.83
CA ILE A 117 -34.75 -0.57 -8.23
C ILE A 117 -33.74 0.58 -8.34
N GLY A 118 -34.01 1.68 -7.62
CA GLY A 118 -33.21 2.90 -7.59
C GLY A 118 -32.30 3.00 -6.37
N ALA A 119 -32.41 4.09 -5.64
CA ALA A 119 -31.54 4.42 -4.51
C ALA A 119 -32.01 3.89 -3.17
N ILE A 120 -31.04 3.49 -2.35
CA ILE A 120 -31.21 3.31 -0.90
C ILE A 120 -30.38 4.34 -0.18
N SER A 121 -31.01 5.11 0.72
CA SER A 121 -30.36 6.11 1.54
C SER A 121 -30.74 5.91 3.01
N PHE A 122 -29.73 5.68 3.87
CA PHE A 122 -29.88 5.72 5.31
C PHE A 122 -29.06 6.89 5.85
N ASP A 123 -29.68 7.75 6.65
CA ASP A 123 -29.04 8.96 7.12
C ASP A 123 -29.31 9.22 8.60
N GLY A 124 -28.26 9.58 9.31
CA GLY A 124 -28.29 10.16 10.63
C GLY A 124 -28.72 9.22 11.75
N VAL A 125 -28.95 9.84 12.92
CA VAL A 125 -29.33 9.21 14.18
C VAL A 125 -30.61 9.85 14.74
N ASP A 126 -31.25 9.20 15.68
CA ASP A 126 -32.35 9.82 16.43
C ASP A 126 -31.82 10.75 17.53
N LYS A 127 -32.74 11.34 18.35
CA LYS A 127 -32.42 12.30 19.42
C LYS A 127 -31.61 11.71 20.58
N ILE A 128 -31.43 10.41 20.62
CA ILE A 128 -30.65 9.67 21.63
C ILE A 128 -29.51 8.88 20.97
N ASP A 129 -29.03 9.38 19.83
CA ASP A 129 -27.88 8.85 19.05
C ASP A 129 -28.04 7.40 18.55
N ILE A 130 -29.29 6.92 18.35
CA ILE A 130 -29.49 5.60 17.72
C ILE A 130 -29.52 5.76 16.20
N PRO A 131 -28.61 5.08 15.46
CA PRO A 131 -28.49 5.21 14.02
C PRO A 131 -29.70 4.71 13.23
N SER A 132 -29.96 5.39 12.11
CA SER A 132 -30.81 4.87 11.05
C SER A 132 -30.18 3.62 10.43
N GLY A 133 -30.99 2.59 10.10
CA GLY A 133 -30.42 1.43 9.42
C GLY A 133 -31.14 0.11 9.63
N THR A 134 -30.45 -0.94 9.19
CA THR A 134 -30.91 -2.33 9.29
C THR A 134 -30.11 -3.09 10.35
N TYR A 135 -30.81 -3.83 11.21
CA TYR A 135 -30.23 -4.53 12.35
C TYR A 135 -30.74 -5.96 12.44
N ASN A 136 -29.87 -6.96 12.25
CA ASN A 136 -30.16 -8.36 12.47
C ASN A 136 -29.20 -8.89 13.54
N LEU A 137 -29.60 -8.81 14.81
CA LEU A 137 -28.70 -8.98 15.93
C LEU A 137 -29.09 -10.19 16.79
N VAL A 138 -28.09 -10.96 17.22
CA VAL A 138 -28.23 -11.80 18.42
C VAL A 138 -27.89 -10.91 19.61
N ARG A 139 -28.90 -10.54 20.41
CA ARG A 139 -28.78 -9.61 21.55
C ARG A 139 -28.12 -10.29 22.75
N GLY A 140 -27.68 -9.48 23.74
CA GLY A 140 -27.06 -9.99 24.96
C GLY A 140 -27.91 -11.05 25.67
N GLY A 141 -27.29 -12.18 26.05
CA GLY A 141 -27.99 -13.35 26.61
C GLY A 141 -28.94 -14.07 25.64
N GLY A 142 -29.03 -13.63 24.38
CA GLY A 142 -29.74 -14.36 23.32
C GLY A 142 -28.96 -15.57 22.85
N VAL A 143 -29.64 -16.67 22.55
CA VAL A 143 -29.06 -17.95 22.11
C VAL A 143 -29.62 -18.34 20.76
N GLY A 144 -28.73 -18.59 19.77
CA GLY A 144 -29.10 -18.94 18.39
C GLY A 144 -28.39 -18.12 17.34
N ALA A 145 -28.47 -18.51 16.08
CA ALA A 145 -27.78 -17.81 14.99
C ALA A 145 -28.56 -16.59 14.48
N GLY A 146 -27.85 -15.52 14.16
CA GLY A 146 -28.37 -14.33 13.49
C GLY A 146 -28.74 -14.65 12.03
N GLY A 147 -29.73 -13.93 11.50
CA GLY A 147 -30.11 -13.98 10.09
C GLY A 147 -29.31 -13.03 9.23
N ASP A 148 -29.33 -13.25 7.94
CA ASP A 148 -28.61 -12.44 6.97
C ASP A 148 -29.30 -11.11 6.67
N ILE A 149 -28.50 -10.12 6.20
CA ILE A 149 -29.00 -8.88 5.59
C ILE A 149 -28.62 -8.89 4.12
N ASN A 150 -29.61 -8.86 3.24
CA ASN A 150 -29.44 -8.84 1.79
C ASN A 150 -29.97 -7.52 1.24
N ILE A 151 -29.14 -6.73 0.58
CA ILE A 151 -29.53 -5.45 -0.02
C ILE A 151 -29.19 -5.45 -1.49
N THR A 152 -30.19 -5.18 -2.33
CA THR A 152 -30.04 -5.02 -3.77
C THR A 152 -30.58 -3.66 -4.19
N ALA A 153 -29.79 -2.85 -4.91
CA ALA A 153 -30.17 -1.51 -5.36
C ALA A 153 -29.32 -1.03 -6.55
N GLU A 154 -29.69 0.11 -7.10
CA GLU A 154 -28.86 0.88 -8.03
C GLU A 154 -27.72 1.58 -7.28
N THR A 155 -28.04 2.27 -6.20
CA THR A 155 -27.08 2.96 -5.34
C THR A 155 -27.42 2.74 -3.87
N LEU A 156 -26.38 2.75 -3.00
CA LEU A 156 -26.51 2.69 -1.55
C LEU A 156 -25.68 3.80 -0.92
N SER A 157 -26.32 4.64 -0.11
CA SER A 157 -25.69 5.68 0.68
C SER A 157 -25.95 5.47 2.17
N LEU A 158 -24.90 5.46 2.99
CA LEU A 158 -24.96 5.49 4.45
C LEU A 158 -24.22 6.73 4.94
N THR A 159 -24.92 7.64 5.62
CA THR A 159 -24.35 8.91 6.06
C THR A 159 -24.65 9.20 7.53
N ASN A 160 -23.81 10.05 8.14
CA ASN A 160 -24.03 10.58 9.50
C ASN A 160 -24.29 9.49 10.56
N GLY A 161 -23.51 8.38 10.50
CA GLY A 161 -23.60 7.28 11.45
C GLY A 161 -24.57 6.16 11.10
N ALA A 162 -25.25 6.20 9.94
CA ALA A 162 -26.20 5.17 9.53
C ALA A 162 -25.54 3.79 9.28
N LEU A 163 -26.26 2.69 9.61
CA LEU A 163 -25.69 1.36 9.72
C LEU A 163 -26.44 0.28 8.94
N VAL A 164 -25.68 -0.72 8.44
CA VAL A 164 -26.15 -2.06 8.12
C VAL A 164 -25.43 -3.04 9.06
N LYS A 165 -26.14 -3.64 10.01
CA LYS A 165 -25.52 -4.37 11.13
C LYS A 165 -26.13 -5.75 11.36
N ALA A 166 -25.33 -6.81 11.19
CA ALA A 166 -25.68 -8.21 11.40
C ALA A 166 -24.73 -8.86 12.42
N SER A 167 -24.71 -8.38 13.66
CA SER A 167 -23.73 -8.73 14.70
C SER A 167 -24.31 -9.62 15.80
N THR A 168 -23.42 -10.26 16.57
CA THR A 168 -23.81 -11.02 17.78
C THR A 168 -23.23 -10.39 19.04
N PHE A 169 -24.07 -10.29 20.09
CA PHE A 169 -23.75 -9.94 21.47
C PHE A 169 -24.06 -11.10 22.43
N GLY A 170 -24.53 -12.23 21.94
CA GLY A 170 -24.97 -13.41 22.69
C GLY A 170 -24.26 -14.68 22.27
N ASP A 171 -24.93 -15.82 22.47
CA ASP A 171 -24.44 -17.15 22.15
C ASP A 171 -24.96 -17.61 20.77
N GLY A 172 -24.16 -17.41 19.76
CA GLY A 172 -24.46 -17.83 18.38
C GLY A 172 -23.75 -16.96 17.33
N ASN A 173 -23.70 -17.46 16.13
CA ASN A 173 -23.03 -16.76 15.04
C ASN A 173 -23.80 -15.50 14.62
N ALA A 174 -23.07 -14.46 14.23
CA ALA A 174 -23.65 -13.31 13.55
C ALA A 174 -24.12 -13.71 12.13
N GLY A 175 -25.07 -12.96 11.58
CA GLY A 175 -25.51 -13.13 10.20
C GLY A 175 -24.54 -12.54 9.18
N ASN A 176 -24.64 -12.96 7.92
CA ASN A 176 -23.87 -12.38 6.83
C ASN A 176 -24.51 -11.10 6.31
N VAL A 177 -23.71 -10.23 5.68
CA VAL A 177 -24.21 -9.06 4.94
C VAL A 177 -23.84 -9.19 3.48
N ASN A 178 -24.86 -9.14 2.61
CA ASN A 178 -24.71 -9.26 1.16
C ASN A 178 -25.25 -7.99 0.50
N LEU A 179 -24.34 -7.17 -0.08
CA LEU A 179 -24.68 -5.97 -0.82
C LEU A 179 -24.45 -6.18 -2.31
N ARG A 180 -25.53 -6.12 -3.11
CA ARG A 180 -25.49 -6.19 -4.57
C ARG A 180 -25.98 -4.85 -5.13
N ILE A 181 -25.06 -3.91 -5.28
CA ILE A 181 -25.35 -2.53 -5.67
C ILE A 181 -24.76 -2.29 -7.06
N ARG A 182 -25.62 -1.98 -8.03
CA ARG A 182 -25.19 -1.96 -9.43
C ARG A 182 -24.17 -0.87 -9.72
N ASN A 183 -24.40 0.37 -9.26
CA ASN A 183 -23.57 1.51 -9.65
C ASN A 183 -22.60 1.95 -8.55
N ARG A 184 -23.12 2.34 -7.37
CA ARG A 184 -22.30 3.01 -6.37
C ARG A 184 -22.72 2.70 -4.94
N ILE A 185 -21.70 2.42 -4.12
CA ILE A 185 -21.78 2.45 -2.65
C ILE A 185 -20.99 3.66 -2.16
N SER A 186 -21.63 4.48 -1.30
CA SER A 186 -20.99 5.60 -0.63
C SER A 186 -21.33 5.57 0.85
N PHE A 187 -20.32 5.36 1.69
CA PHE A 187 -20.44 5.49 3.14
C PHE A 187 -19.63 6.69 3.57
N ASP A 188 -20.24 7.58 4.31
CA ASP A 188 -19.63 8.85 4.69
C ASP A 188 -19.91 9.21 6.15
N GLY A 189 -18.83 9.52 6.86
CA GLY A 189 -18.85 10.12 8.17
C GLY A 189 -19.40 9.24 9.29
N GLY A 190 -19.54 9.90 10.40
CA GLY A 190 -20.12 9.43 11.64
C GLY A 190 -20.39 10.64 12.52
N ASN A 191 -21.25 10.44 13.54
CA ASN A 191 -21.52 11.44 14.55
C ASN A 191 -20.82 11.10 15.88
N GLY A 192 -19.49 10.96 15.85
CA GLY A 192 -18.75 10.54 17.04
C GLY A 192 -18.58 9.01 17.12
N GLU A 193 -19.18 8.35 18.09
CA GLU A 193 -19.03 6.89 18.29
C GLU A 193 -19.63 6.03 17.18
N ASN A 194 -20.59 6.56 16.41
CA ASN A 194 -21.25 5.84 15.34
C ASN A 194 -20.63 6.18 13.99
N SER A 195 -19.87 5.27 13.41
CA SER A 195 -19.34 5.37 12.04
C SER A 195 -20.32 4.77 11.05
N SER A 196 -20.63 5.51 9.98
CA SER A 196 -21.45 4.99 8.88
C SER A 196 -20.82 3.72 8.32
N GLY A 197 -21.62 2.67 8.08
CA GLY A 197 -21.01 1.49 7.48
C GLY A 197 -21.74 0.17 7.69
N VAL A 198 -20.97 -0.90 7.44
CA VAL A 198 -21.43 -2.29 7.45
C VAL A 198 -20.69 -3.08 8.54
N TYR A 199 -21.47 -3.75 9.36
CA TYR A 199 -20.98 -4.47 10.53
C TYR A 199 -21.52 -5.90 10.55
N SER A 200 -20.63 -6.88 10.65
CA SER A 200 -20.98 -8.24 11.03
C SER A 200 -19.94 -8.75 12.03
N ARG A 201 -20.14 -8.48 13.32
CA ARG A 201 -19.12 -8.63 14.36
C ARG A 201 -19.58 -9.54 15.49
N VAL A 202 -18.61 -10.07 16.24
CA VAL A 202 -18.81 -10.50 17.63
C VAL A 202 -18.48 -9.30 18.50
N GLU A 203 -19.49 -8.67 19.12
CA GLU A 203 -19.40 -7.31 19.68
C GLU A 203 -19.15 -7.28 21.19
N ASP A 204 -19.30 -8.39 21.90
CA ASP A 204 -19.14 -8.47 23.34
C ASP A 204 -18.06 -9.51 23.68
N TYR A 205 -17.21 -9.23 24.66
CA TYR A 205 -16.17 -10.13 25.14
C TYR A 205 -16.72 -11.44 25.75
N LEU A 206 -17.98 -11.45 26.20
CA LEU A 206 -18.69 -12.63 26.67
C LEU A 206 -19.41 -13.39 25.55
N ALA A 207 -19.61 -12.77 24.40
CA ALA A 207 -20.30 -13.40 23.29
C ALA A 207 -19.54 -14.63 22.75
N VAL A 208 -20.28 -15.67 22.39
CA VAL A 208 -19.74 -16.90 21.84
C VAL A 208 -20.35 -17.16 20.46
N GLY A 209 -19.52 -17.19 19.42
CA GLY A 209 -19.98 -17.40 18.04
C GLY A 209 -19.05 -16.69 17.07
N ASN A 210 -19.15 -17.01 15.80
CA ASN A 210 -18.35 -16.39 14.77
C ASN A 210 -19.03 -15.11 14.25
N ALA A 211 -18.23 -14.13 13.84
CA ALA A 211 -18.72 -13.03 13.00
C ALA A 211 -19.20 -13.60 11.64
N GLY A 212 -20.20 -12.96 11.04
CA GLY A 212 -20.64 -13.32 9.70
C GLY A 212 -19.75 -12.70 8.62
N ASN A 213 -19.84 -13.23 7.42
CA ASN A 213 -19.09 -12.71 6.29
C ASN A 213 -19.77 -11.47 5.67
N ILE A 214 -18.97 -10.59 5.09
CA ILE A 214 -19.46 -9.44 4.34
C ILE A 214 -19.09 -9.63 2.87
N HIS A 215 -20.10 -9.61 2.01
CA HIS A 215 -19.93 -9.70 0.56
C HIS A 215 -20.51 -8.46 -0.12
N ILE A 216 -19.68 -7.76 -0.87
CA ILE A 216 -20.03 -6.51 -1.57
C ILE A 216 -19.72 -6.67 -3.05
N SER A 217 -20.70 -6.33 -3.91
CA SER A 217 -20.53 -6.23 -5.36
C SER A 217 -21.11 -4.89 -5.82
N THR A 218 -20.29 -4.04 -6.47
CA THR A 218 -20.71 -2.69 -6.90
C THR A 218 -19.91 -2.18 -8.08
N GLY A 219 -20.42 -1.11 -8.71
CA GLY A 219 -19.69 -0.34 -9.73
C GLY A 219 -18.54 0.46 -9.13
N SER A 220 -18.78 1.19 -8.05
CA SER A 220 -17.74 1.94 -7.31
C SER A 220 -18.03 1.96 -5.82
N LEU A 221 -16.95 2.06 -5.01
CA LEU A 221 -17.01 2.06 -3.55
C LEU A 221 -16.26 3.26 -3.00
N SER A 222 -16.92 4.02 -2.13
CA SER A 222 -16.31 5.15 -1.39
C SER A 222 -16.57 4.99 0.10
N LEU A 223 -15.50 5.04 0.90
CA LEU A 223 -15.53 5.11 2.37
C LEU A 223 -14.79 6.37 2.78
N THR A 224 -15.49 7.35 3.36
CA THR A 224 -14.92 8.66 3.69
C THR A 224 -15.25 9.07 5.12
N ASN A 225 -14.43 9.97 5.69
CA ASN A 225 -14.69 10.60 6.98
C ASN A 225 -14.99 9.62 8.12
N GLY A 226 -14.24 8.51 8.20
CA GLY A 226 -14.37 7.50 9.26
C GLY A 226 -15.40 6.41 8.99
N ALA A 227 -15.93 6.28 7.79
CA ALA A 227 -16.85 5.20 7.42
C ALA A 227 -16.15 3.83 7.35
N VAL A 228 -16.84 2.77 7.76
CA VAL A 228 -16.22 1.44 7.95
C VAL A 228 -17.00 0.27 7.37
N ILE A 229 -16.27 -0.77 6.98
CA ILE A 229 -16.76 -2.13 6.74
C ILE A 229 -16.02 -3.05 7.71
N THR A 230 -16.72 -3.72 8.64
CA THR A 230 -16.06 -4.51 9.68
C THR A 230 -16.73 -5.83 9.98
N ALA A 231 -15.88 -6.87 10.06
CA ALA A 231 -16.27 -8.24 10.45
C ALA A 231 -15.37 -8.79 11.58
N SER A 232 -14.95 -7.94 12.50
CA SER A 232 -14.01 -8.26 13.60
C SER A 232 -14.65 -9.06 14.74
N THR A 233 -13.82 -9.65 15.61
CA THR A 233 -14.28 -10.35 16.82
C THR A 233 -13.70 -9.74 18.09
N GLU A 234 -14.55 -9.53 19.11
CA GLU A 234 -14.18 -9.13 20.48
C GLU A 234 -14.43 -10.25 21.48
N GLY A 235 -15.26 -11.24 21.12
CA GLY A 235 -15.64 -12.40 21.95
C GLY A 235 -14.94 -13.69 21.56
N LYS A 236 -15.56 -14.82 21.86
CA LYS A 236 -15.07 -16.16 21.54
C LYS A 236 -15.64 -16.64 20.21
N GLY A 237 -14.81 -16.62 19.18
CA GLY A 237 -15.14 -17.04 17.81
C GLY A 237 -14.32 -16.27 16.79
N ASN A 238 -14.38 -16.72 15.55
CA ASN A 238 -13.59 -16.16 14.47
C ASN A 238 -14.19 -14.86 13.96
N ALA A 239 -13.34 -13.95 13.50
CA ALA A 239 -13.74 -12.83 12.67
C ALA A 239 -14.27 -13.32 11.32
N GLY A 240 -15.15 -12.55 10.67
CA GLY A 240 -15.73 -12.88 9.37
C GLY A 240 -14.82 -12.49 8.20
N ASN A 241 -14.95 -13.18 7.10
CA ASN A 241 -14.25 -12.79 5.87
C ASN A 241 -14.99 -11.63 5.17
N ILE A 242 -14.23 -10.77 4.53
CA ILE A 242 -14.74 -9.65 3.75
C ILE A 242 -14.32 -9.83 2.29
N ALA A 243 -15.30 -9.93 1.39
CA ALA A 243 -15.06 -10.03 -0.05
C ALA A 243 -15.72 -8.84 -0.76
N ILE A 244 -14.93 -8.03 -1.43
CA ILE A 244 -15.36 -6.79 -2.09
C ILE A 244 -15.01 -6.88 -3.57
N TYR A 245 -16.00 -6.76 -4.44
CA TYR A 245 -15.88 -6.77 -5.90
C TYR A 245 -16.38 -5.44 -6.44
N VAL A 246 -15.48 -4.62 -6.94
CA VAL A 246 -15.76 -3.29 -7.49
C VAL A 246 -15.32 -3.24 -8.95
N SER A 247 -16.24 -3.00 -9.86
CA SER A 247 -15.90 -3.03 -11.29
C SER A 247 -15.09 -1.81 -11.75
N ASN A 248 -15.15 -0.69 -11.02
CA ASN A 248 -14.40 0.52 -11.32
C ASN A 248 -13.42 0.87 -10.19
N ASN A 249 -13.67 1.90 -9.39
CA ASN A 249 -12.75 2.42 -8.42
C ASN A 249 -13.23 2.25 -6.97
N SER A 250 -12.27 1.99 -6.09
CA SER A 250 -12.43 2.00 -4.64
C SER A 250 -11.63 3.14 -4.04
N VAL A 251 -12.27 3.97 -3.20
CA VAL A 251 -11.65 5.11 -2.52
C VAL A 251 -11.93 5.00 -1.02
N PHE A 252 -10.87 4.93 -0.23
CA PHE A 252 -10.93 4.98 1.24
C PHE A 252 -10.14 6.21 1.66
N ASP A 253 -10.80 7.17 2.31
CA ASP A 253 -10.21 8.47 2.56
C ASP A 253 -10.57 9.03 3.94
N GLY A 254 -9.55 9.50 4.64
CA GLY A 254 -9.69 10.34 5.81
C GLY A 254 -10.11 9.64 7.10
N LEU A 255 -10.29 10.49 8.09
CA LEU A 255 -10.69 10.16 9.47
C LEU A 255 -12.07 10.75 9.77
N GLY A 256 -12.79 10.11 10.68
CA GLY A 256 -14.06 10.60 11.22
C GLY A 256 -13.88 11.80 12.15
N ALA A 257 -14.98 12.29 12.68
CA ALA A 257 -14.98 13.31 13.72
C ALA A 257 -14.29 12.80 15.00
N LEU A 258 -13.71 13.72 15.76
CA LEU A 258 -13.20 13.43 17.11
C LEU A 258 -14.33 13.06 18.05
N TYR A 259 -14.14 12.00 18.83
CA TYR A 259 -15.06 11.63 19.91
C TYR A 259 -14.29 11.20 21.16
N PRO A 260 -14.87 11.42 22.36
CA PRO A 260 -14.22 11.05 23.61
C PRO A 260 -14.28 9.53 23.83
N LEU A 261 -13.13 8.91 24.12
CA LEU A 261 -13.03 7.52 24.57
C LEU A 261 -12.52 7.50 26.01
N THR A 262 -13.28 6.91 26.92
CA THR A 262 -12.87 6.71 28.33
C THR A 262 -12.09 5.41 28.43
N LEU A 263 -10.81 5.50 28.79
CA LEU A 263 -9.95 4.33 29.03
C LEU A 263 -10.33 3.64 30.36
N ASN A 264 -9.88 2.39 30.53
CA ASN A 264 -10.04 1.64 31.79
C ASN A 264 -9.38 2.35 33.00
N SER A 265 -8.44 3.25 32.78
CA SER A 265 -7.85 4.13 33.79
C SER A 265 -8.77 5.25 34.26
N GLY A 266 -9.90 5.48 33.59
CA GLY A 266 -10.79 6.63 33.79
C GLY A 266 -10.35 7.89 33.01
N GLU A 267 -9.24 7.84 32.29
CA GLU A 267 -8.77 8.92 31.44
C GLU A 267 -9.64 9.02 30.17
N VAL A 268 -9.99 10.25 29.78
CA VAL A 268 -10.73 10.51 28.54
C VAL A 268 -9.77 11.03 27.48
N ILE A 269 -9.60 10.27 26.41
CA ILE A 269 -8.83 10.66 25.25
C ILE A 269 -9.74 10.98 24.05
N GLN A 270 -9.27 11.83 23.15
CA GLN A 270 -9.96 12.08 21.88
C GLN A 270 -9.44 11.13 20.83
N VAL A 271 -10.34 10.40 20.19
CA VAL A 271 -9.99 9.44 19.12
C VAL A 271 -10.77 9.75 17.85
N GLN A 272 -10.25 9.29 16.73
CA GLN A 272 -10.91 9.37 15.43
C GLN A 272 -10.95 7.97 14.80
N GLN A 273 -12.05 7.65 14.13
CA GLN A 273 -12.16 6.42 13.37
C GLN A 273 -11.55 6.63 11.97
N SER A 274 -10.61 5.80 11.58
CA SER A 274 -10.12 5.77 10.19
C SER A 274 -11.15 5.15 9.26
N SER A 275 -11.36 5.76 8.09
CA SER A 275 -12.13 5.14 7.01
C SER A 275 -11.48 3.83 6.57
N GLY A 276 -12.26 2.76 6.37
CA GLY A 276 -11.63 1.54 5.89
C GLY A 276 -12.35 0.23 6.15
N VAL A 277 -11.56 -0.86 5.97
CA VAL A 277 -12.04 -2.24 6.04
C VAL A 277 -11.29 -3.00 7.14
N TYR A 278 -12.05 -3.66 8.03
CA TYR A 278 -11.51 -4.24 9.26
C TYR A 278 -11.99 -5.67 9.47
N SER A 279 -11.06 -6.63 9.62
CA SER A 279 -11.39 -7.99 10.05
C SER A 279 -10.33 -8.50 11.03
N SER A 280 -10.42 -8.06 12.28
CA SER A 280 -9.40 -8.24 13.31
C SER A 280 -9.89 -9.10 14.47
N VAL A 281 -8.95 -9.75 15.15
CA VAL A 281 -9.16 -10.26 16.50
C VAL A 281 -8.81 -9.14 17.48
N LYS A 282 -9.81 -8.58 18.14
CA LYS A 282 -9.64 -7.49 19.11
C LYS A 282 -9.03 -7.98 20.42
N THR A 283 -8.61 -7.07 21.29
CA THR A 283 -7.85 -7.38 22.53
C THR A 283 -8.48 -8.46 23.40
N THR A 284 -9.80 -8.50 23.54
CA THR A 284 -10.52 -9.54 24.30
C THR A 284 -10.89 -10.76 23.48
N GLY A 285 -10.71 -10.68 22.15
CA GLY A 285 -11.13 -11.71 21.20
C GLY A 285 -10.30 -12.98 21.29
N VAL A 286 -10.98 -14.12 21.15
CA VAL A 286 -10.37 -15.46 21.05
C VAL A 286 -10.88 -16.15 19.80
N GLY A 287 -10.01 -16.27 18.77
CA GLY A 287 -10.39 -16.84 17.48
C GLY A 287 -9.41 -16.40 16.38
N THR A 288 -9.72 -16.67 15.16
CA THR A 288 -8.88 -16.27 14.01
C THR A 288 -9.43 -15.02 13.34
N GLY A 289 -8.54 -14.12 12.88
CA GLY A 289 -8.88 -13.01 12.01
C GLY A 289 -9.45 -13.50 10.68
N GLY A 290 -10.40 -12.77 10.11
CA GLY A 290 -10.95 -13.07 8.79
C GLY A 290 -10.12 -12.46 7.67
N ASN A 291 -10.18 -13.07 6.50
CA ASN A 291 -9.47 -12.57 5.34
C ASN A 291 -10.22 -11.42 4.67
N ILE A 292 -9.47 -10.44 4.14
CA ILE A 292 -9.99 -9.34 3.33
C ILE A 292 -9.52 -9.52 1.89
N ASN A 293 -10.48 -9.71 0.97
CA ASN A 293 -10.21 -9.84 -0.45
C ASN A 293 -10.90 -8.70 -1.20
N LEU A 294 -10.11 -7.84 -1.83
CA LEU A 294 -10.59 -6.71 -2.63
C LEU A 294 -10.20 -6.89 -4.09
N PHE A 295 -11.20 -6.87 -4.97
CA PHE A 295 -11.05 -6.88 -6.42
C PHE A 295 -11.60 -5.57 -6.97
N THR A 296 -10.78 -4.79 -7.69
CA THR A 296 -11.18 -3.47 -8.19
C THR A 296 -10.39 -3.13 -9.47
N ARG A 297 -10.80 -2.10 -10.19
CA ARG A 297 -9.97 -1.54 -11.25
C ARG A 297 -8.84 -0.70 -10.65
N SER A 298 -9.17 0.16 -9.68
CA SER A 298 -8.18 0.98 -8.96
C SER A 298 -8.55 1.14 -7.49
N LEU A 299 -7.54 1.26 -6.64
CA LEU A 299 -7.68 1.49 -5.20
C LEU A 299 -6.87 2.70 -4.77
N SER A 300 -7.51 3.58 -4.01
CA SER A 300 -6.89 4.72 -3.35
C SER A 300 -7.16 4.65 -1.86
N ILE A 301 -6.11 4.68 -1.03
CA ILE A 301 -6.17 4.70 0.44
C ILE A 301 -5.39 5.92 0.88
N THR A 302 -6.07 6.95 1.42
CA THR A 302 -5.47 8.26 1.65
C THR A 302 -5.85 8.85 3.00
N ASN A 303 -5.05 9.82 3.47
CA ASN A 303 -5.36 10.65 4.64
C ASN A 303 -5.67 9.85 5.92
N GLY A 304 -4.92 8.77 6.19
CA GLY A 304 -5.08 7.93 7.39
C GLY A 304 -6.12 6.81 7.25
N ALA A 305 -6.65 6.56 6.05
CA ALA A 305 -7.54 5.43 5.81
C ALA A 305 -6.80 4.09 5.82
N LEU A 306 -7.52 2.98 6.13
CA LEU A 306 -6.88 1.70 6.46
C LEU A 306 -7.60 0.48 5.86
N ILE A 307 -6.82 -0.57 5.53
CA ILE A 307 -7.31 -1.95 5.43
C ILE A 307 -6.56 -2.77 6.48
N ILE A 308 -7.29 -3.37 7.44
CA ILE A 308 -6.71 -4.03 8.61
C ILE A 308 -7.27 -5.44 8.81
N ALA A 309 -6.36 -6.41 8.95
CA ALA A 309 -6.66 -7.78 9.35
C ALA A 309 -5.72 -8.25 10.47
N ARG A 310 -5.49 -7.42 11.49
CA ARG A 310 -4.52 -7.67 12.58
C ARG A 310 -5.06 -8.55 13.70
N THR A 311 -4.16 -9.01 14.58
CA THR A 311 -4.53 -9.64 15.85
C THR A 311 -3.99 -8.84 17.04
N GLU A 312 -4.88 -8.50 17.96
CA GLU A 312 -4.62 -7.91 19.28
C GLU A 312 -4.94 -8.90 20.41
N GLY A 313 -5.78 -9.90 20.13
CA GLY A 313 -6.26 -10.92 21.06
C GLY A 313 -5.60 -12.28 20.87
N GLN A 314 -6.32 -13.35 21.27
CA GLN A 314 -5.82 -14.72 21.23
C GLN A 314 -6.21 -15.41 19.91
N GLY A 315 -5.24 -15.48 18.98
CA GLY A 315 -5.39 -16.13 17.68
C GLY A 315 -4.64 -15.39 16.56
N ARG A 316 -4.56 -16.00 15.40
CA ARG A 316 -3.82 -15.44 14.29
C ARG A 316 -4.57 -14.30 13.61
N ALA A 317 -3.83 -13.38 13.00
CA ALA A 317 -4.37 -12.35 12.11
C ALA A 317 -4.98 -12.97 10.82
N GLY A 318 -5.82 -12.21 10.12
CA GLY A 318 -6.30 -12.55 8.79
C GLY A 318 -5.36 -12.08 7.69
N ASN A 319 -5.56 -12.56 6.47
CA ASN A 319 -4.78 -12.14 5.30
C ASN A 319 -5.48 -11.00 4.54
N ILE A 320 -4.69 -10.17 3.87
CA ILE A 320 -5.17 -9.11 2.98
C ILE A 320 -4.73 -9.43 1.55
N THR A 321 -5.67 -9.51 0.62
CA THR A 321 -5.39 -9.65 -0.80
C THR A 321 -6.07 -8.52 -1.58
N VAL A 322 -5.27 -7.73 -2.27
CA VAL A 322 -5.73 -6.65 -3.16
C VAL A 322 -5.38 -7.03 -4.58
N ASN A 323 -6.39 -7.13 -5.45
CA ASN A 323 -6.24 -7.32 -6.89
C ASN A 323 -6.83 -6.10 -7.60
N ALA A 324 -5.98 -5.23 -8.11
CA ALA A 324 -6.39 -4.03 -8.83
C ALA A 324 -5.84 -4.06 -10.27
N ALA A 325 -6.72 -3.86 -11.25
CA ALA A 325 -6.30 -3.97 -12.65
C ALA A 325 -5.32 -2.87 -13.06
N ASP A 326 -5.58 -1.63 -12.64
CA ASP A 326 -4.82 -0.45 -13.09
C ASP A 326 -3.79 -0.01 -12.03
N PHE A 327 -4.26 0.41 -10.85
CA PHE A 327 -3.34 0.90 -9.82
C PHE A 327 -3.85 0.71 -8.38
N VAL A 328 -2.88 0.69 -7.46
CA VAL A 328 -3.08 0.83 -6.02
C VAL A 328 -2.24 2.01 -5.54
N THR A 329 -2.85 2.92 -4.81
CA THR A 329 -2.15 4.01 -4.12
C THR A 329 -2.46 3.96 -2.64
N VAL A 330 -1.42 3.96 -1.80
CA VAL A 330 -1.50 4.16 -0.36
C VAL A 330 -0.68 5.39 -0.06
N ASP A 331 -1.34 6.49 0.33
CA ASP A 331 -0.70 7.80 0.38
C ASP A 331 -1.04 8.57 1.65
N GLY A 332 -0.02 9.19 2.20
CA GLY A 332 -0.17 10.21 3.22
C GLY A 332 -0.48 9.69 4.63
N VAL A 333 -0.78 10.66 5.46
CA VAL A 333 -1.12 10.50 6.88
C VAL A 333 -2.41 11.23 7.19
N GLY A 334 -3.13 10.78 8.21
CA GLY A 334 -4.33 11.43 8.70
C GLY A 334 -4.04 12.71 9.48
N SER A 335 -5.10 13.43 9.84
CA SER A 335 -5.00 14.63 10.70
C SER A 335 -4.52 14.32 12.12
N ASP A 336 -4.62 13.07 12.56
CA ASP A 336 -4.08 12.53 13.80
C ASP A 336 -2.63 12.03 13.64
N ASN A 337 -2.01 12.23 12.47
CA ASN A 337 -0.70 11.74 12.07
C ASN A 337 -0.60 10.21 11.88
N SER A 338 -1.68 9.46 11.91
CA SER A 338 -1.70 8.03 11.58
C SER A 338 -1.44 7.81 10.09
N SER A 339 -0.68 6.77 9.75
CA SER A 339 -0.37 6.44 8.36
C SER A 339 -1.56 5.84 7.64
N SER A 340 -1.78 6.21 6.39
CA SER A 340 -2.60 5.41 5.47
C SER A 340 -1.95 4.04 5.28
N ALA A 341 -2.72 2.92 5.35
CA ALA A 341 -2.05 1.64 5.41
C ALA A 341 -2.84 0.40 4.97
N LEU A 342 -2.06 -0.66 4.61
CA LEU A 342 -2.47 -2.06 4.62
C LEU A 342 -1.80 -2.75 5.81
N LEU A 343 -2.56 -3.25 6.79
CA LEU A 343 -2.05 -3.74 8.06
C LEU A 343 -2.54 -5.16 8.39
N ALA A 344 -1.60 -6.10 8.55
CA ALA A 344 -1.88 -7.44 9.03
C ALA A 344 -0.88 -7.89 10.15
N PRO A 345 -0.49 -6.98 11.08
CA PRO A 345 0.51 -7.28 12.11
C PRO A 345 -0.07 -8.09 13.27
N THR A 346 0.84 -8.50 14.16
CA THR A 346 0.48 -8.88 15.53
C THR A 346 0.78 -7.74 16.48
N GLU A 347 -0.04 -7.59 17.51
CA GLU A 347 0.21 -6.62 18.59
C GLU A 347 0.86 -7.29 19.80
N PRO A 348 1.47 -6.52 20.72
CA PRO A 348 2.04 -7.07 21.96
C PRO A 348 1.01 -7.84 22.77
N GLY A 349 1.37 -9.06 23.23
CA GLY A 349 0.47 -9.93 24.00
C GLY A 349 -0.58 -10.69 23.18
N ALA A 350 -0.65 -10.49 21.88
CA ALA A 350 -1.51 -11.28 21.01
C ALA A 350 -1.03 -12.75 20.94
N GLY A 351 -1.98 -13.69 20.82
CA GLY A 351 -1.71 -15.14 20.89
C GLY A 351 -1.65 -15.83 19.52
N GLY A 352 -1.05 -15.22 18.48
CA GLY A 352 -0.94 -15.86 17.18
C GLY A 352 -0.09 -15.08 16.17
N ARG A 353 0.14 -15.70 15.01
CA ARG A 353 0.97 -15.11 13.94
C ARG A 353 0.27 -13.98 13.20
N GLY A 354 1.09 -13.12 12.56
CA GLY A 354 0.64 -12.08 11.64
C GLY A 354 0.00 -12.66 10.36
N GLY A 355 -0.77 -11.84 9.67
CA GLY A 355 -1.40 -12.18 8.40
C GLY A 355 -0.53 -11.80 7.20
N ASP A 356 -0.69 -12.53 6.11
CA ASP A 356 0.00 -12.24 4.86
C ASP A 356 -0.71 -11.10 4.10
N ILE A 357 0.07 -10.25 3.42
CA ILE A 357 -0.43 -9.18 2.56
C ILE A 357 0.01 -9.47 1.12
N THR A 358 -0.94 -9.52 0.19
CA THR A 358 -0.65 -9.66 -1.23
C THR A 358 -1.28 -8.52 -2.01
N VAL A 359 -0.49 -7.82 -2.81
CA VAL A 359 -0.97 -6.77 -3.73
C VAL A 359 -0.59 -7.15 -5.16
N ASN A 360 -1.59 -7.28 -6.02
CA ASN A 360 -1.44 -7.56 -7.45
C ASN A 360 -2.03 -6.38 -8.23
N THR A 361 -1.21 -5.67 -9.01
CA THR A 361 -1.68 -4.49 -9.78
C THR A 361 -0.71 -4.17 -10.92
N ASN A 362 -1.11 -3.27 -11.83
CA ASN A 362 -0.18 -2.74 -12.82
C ASN A 362 0.77 -1.69 -12.22
N PHE A 363 0.24 -0.75 -11.43
CA PHE A 363 1.04 0.28 -10.76
C PHE A 363 0.74 0.32 -9.27
N PHE A 364 1.76 0.21 -8.43
CA PHE A 364 1.62 0.34 -6.98
C PHE A 364 2.47 1.48 -6.43
N ARG A 365 1.84 2.39 -5.70
CA ARG A 365 2.53 3.49 -5.00
C ARG A 365 2.25 3.45 -3.51
N VAL A 366 3.32 3.64 -2.72
CA VAL A 366 3.26 3.86 -1.25
C VAL A 366 4.03 5.14 -0.96
N SER A 367 3.36 6.19 -0.45
CA SER A 367 4.00 7.51 -0.38
C SER A 367 3.64 8.32 0.86
N ASN A 368 4.47 9.33 1.17
CA ASN A 368 4.22 10.35 2.18
C ASN A 368 3.91 9.78 3.58
N GLY A 369 4.73 8.85 4.06
CA GLY A 369 4.58 8.22 5.36
C GLY A 369 3.55 7.09 5.44
N ALA A 370 2.96 6.68 4.30
CA ALA A 370 2.07 5.52 4.23
C ALA A 370 2.84 4.19 4.36
N VAL A 371 2.14 3.11 4.78
CA VAL A 371 2.80 1.83 5.05
C VAL A 371 2.00 0.61 4.57
N VAL A 372 2.75 -0.43 4.19
CA VAL A 372 2.27 -1.83 4.07
C VAL A 372 2.99 -2.63 5.13
N ASN A 373 2.28 -3.18 6.13
CA ASN A 373 2.93 -3.72 7.31
C ASN A 373 2.29 -5.04 7.80
N SER A 374 3.14 -6.08 7.93
CA SER A 374 2.81 -7.39 8.49
C SER A 374 3.77 -7.80 9.64
N GLN A 375 4.33 -6.82 10.36
CA GLN A 375 5.28 -7.04 11.44
C GLN A 375 4.72 -7.92 12.57
N THR A 376 5.63 -8.53 13.35
CA THR A 376 5.26 -9.19 14.59
C THR A 376 5.81 -8.46 15.81
N GLN A 377 4.98 -8.34 16.86
CA GLN A 377 5.32 -7.75 18.15
C GLN A 377 5.09 -8.72 19.31
N ASN A 378 4.98 -10.02 19.03
CA ASN A 378 4.76 -11.09 19.99
C ASN A 378 5.71 -12.27 19.73
N GLU A 379 5.51 -13.38 20.41
CA GLU A 379 6.32 -14.60 20.28
C GLU A 379 6.05 -15.42 19.00
N TYR A 380 5.01 -15.08 18.22
CA TYR A 380 4.64 -15.78 16.99
C TYR A 380 5.18 -15.05 15.75
N ASP A 381 5.33 -15.78 14.65
CA ASP A 381 5.89 -15.25 13.42
C ASP A 381 5.00 -14.15 12.80
N GLY A 382 5.65 -13.19 12.16
CA GLY A 382 4.99 -12.19 11.32
C GLY A 382 4.43 -12.80 10.03
N GLY A 383 3.60 -12.03 9.34
CA GLY A 383 3.09 -12.38 8.03
C GLY A 383 4.05 -12.00 6.89
N ASN A 384 3.88 -12.62 5.74
CA ASN A 384 4.66 -12.28 4.55
C ASN A 384 4.00 -11.16 3.76
N ILE A 385 4.81 -10.39 3.03
CA ILE A 385 4.32 -9.39 2.07
C ILE A 385 4.75 -9.80 0.67
N ALA A 386 3.80 -9.86 -0.26
CA ALA A 386 4.03 -10.09 -1.66
C ALA A 386 3.46 -8.94 -2.48
N ILE A 387 4.32 -8.20 -3.18
CA ILE A 387 3.96 -7.12 -4.09
C ILE A 387 4.27 -7.58 -5.51
N ASN A 388 3.24 -7.68 -6.36
CA ASN A 388 3.36 -8.02 -7.76
C ASN A 388 2.79 -6.87 -8.59
N ALA A 389 3.65 -6.18 -9.33
CA ALA A 389 3.28 -5.03 -10.13
C ALA A 389 4.04 -4.99 -11.46
N ASN A 390 3.66 -4.09 -12.36
CA ASN A 390 4.55 -3.70 -13.45
C ASN A 390 5.54 -2.64 -12.97
N ILE A 391 5.04 -1.66 -12.21
CA ILE A 391 5.85 -0.61 -11.58
C ILE A 391 5.51 -0.55 -10.10
N PHE A 392 6.53 -0.50 -9.24
CA PHE A 392 6.39 -0.22 -7.82
C PHE A 392 7.17 1.05 -7.45
N GLU A 393 6.49 1.98 -6.78
CA GLU A 393 7.08 3.22 -6.27
C GLU A 393 6.84 3.36 -4.77
N ALA A 394 7.91 3.62 -4.01
CA ALA A 394 7.81 4.10 -2.65
C ALA A 394 8.54 5.43 -2.52
N THR A 395 7.89 6.46 -1.96
CA THR A 395 8.45 7.82 -1.89
C THR A 395 8.06 8.53 -0.61
N GLY A 396 8.85 9.53 -0.20
CA GLY A 396 8.48 10.42 0.92
C GLY A 396 8.20 9.69 2.24
N GLY A 397 8.96 8.66 2.57
CA GLY A 397 8.75 7.84 3.78
C GLY A 397 7.76 6.69 3.59
N GLY A 398 7.35 6.38 2.35
CA GLY A 398 6.54 5.20 2.06
C GLY A 398 7.30 3.91 2.32
N GLN A 399 6.69 2.92 3.01
CA GLN A 399 7.40 1.72 3.47
C GLN A 399 6.61 0.43 3.26
N ALA A 400 7.32 -0.67 2.95
CA ALA A 400 6.83 -2.05 3.08
C ALA A 400 7.62 -2.77 4.17
N ILE A 401 6.94 -3.29 5.21
CA ILE A 401 7.55 -3.70 6.46
C ILE A 401 7.07 -5.10 6.88
N ALA A 402 8.02 -6.03 7.00
CA ALA A 402 7.80 -7.37 7.54
C ALA A 402 8.79 -7.65 8.68
N THR A 403 8.91 -6.73 9.62
CA THR A 403 9.90 -6.72 10.72
C THR A 403 9.41 -7.47 11.94
N THR A 404 10.34 -8.02 12.77
CA THR A 404 10.03 -8.48 14.11
C THR A 404 10.54 -7.52 15.18
N ARG A 405 9.73 -7.29 16.23
CA ARG A 405 10.08 -6.52 17.42
C ARG A 405 10.01 -7.35 18.71
N SER A 406 9.92 -8.67 18.59
CA SER A 406 9.79 -9.59 19.70
C SER A 406 10.59 -10.89 19.46
N SER A 407 10.18 -12.00 20.03
CA SER A 407 10.81 -13.31 19.84
C SER A 407 10.29 -14.10 18.64
N GLY A 408 9.13 -13.74 18.08
CA GLY A 408 8.65 -14.31 16.82
C GLY A 408 9.53 -13.91 15.64
N GLN A 409 9.59 -14.71 14.59
CA GLN A 409 10.37 -14.40 13.40
C GLN A 409 9.65 -13.38 12.53
N ALA A 410 10.40 -12.50 11.88
CA ALA A 410 9.86 -11.63 10.86
C ALA A 410 9.34 -12.42 9.65
N GLY A 411 8.33 -11.89 8.97
CA GLY A 411 7.87 -12.43 7.69
C GLY A 411 8.83 -12.12 6.54
N ASN A 412 8.65 -12.80 5.42
CA ASN A 412 9.41 -12.51 4.21
C ASN A 412 8.74 -11.39 3.40
N LEU A 413 9.56 -10.56 2.75
CA LEU A 413 9.10 -9.52 1.83
C LEU A 413 9.55 -9.85 0.41
N THR A 414 8.60 -9.99 -0.50
CA THR A 414 8.87 -10.22 -1.92
C THR A 414 8.27 -9.11 -2.76
N VAL A 415 9.10 -8.48 -3.60
CA VAL A 415 8.68 -7.43 -4.53
C VAL A 415 9.07 -7.84 -5.95
N ASN A 416 8.06 -8.12 -6.77
CA ASN A 416 8.20 -8.42 -8.17
C ASN A 416 7.60 -7.26 -8.97
N ALA A 417 8.42 -6.48 -9.66
CA ALA A 417 7.95 -5.43 -10.56
C ALA A 417 8.56 -5.63 -11.96
N ALA A 418 7.72 -5.89 -12.96
CA ALA A 418 8.21 -6.31 -14.26
C ALA A 418 9.09 -5.25 -14.95
N ASP A 419 8.72 -3.96 -14.84
CA ASP A 419 9.47 -2.85 -15.43
C ASP A 419 10.47 -2.26 -14.42
N ARG A 420 9.99 -1.63 -13.34
CA ARG A 420 10.88 -0.94 -12.41
C ARG A 420 10.37 -0.82 -10.98
N ILE A 421 11.33 -0.66 -10.07
CA ILE A 421 11.12 -0.28 -8.67
C ILE A 421 11.85 1.03 -8.42
N ILE A 422 11.14 2.01 -7.85
CA ILE A 422 11.70 3.30 -7.44
C ILE A 422 11.47 3.48 -5.94
N LEU A 423 12.56 3.63 -5.18
CA LEU A 423 12.53 3.99 -3.77
C LEU A 423 13.22 5.34 -3.63
N SER A 424 12.55 6.38 -3.13
CA SER A 424 13.10 7.74 -3.08
C SER A 424 12.65 8.52 -1.86
N GLY A 425 13.58 9.21 -1.23
CA GLY A 425 13.31 10.19 -0.19
C GLY A 425 13.06 9.64 1.20
N SER A 426 12.56 10.50 2.04
CA SER A 426 12.21 10.22 3.44
C SER A 426 11.02 11.07 3.88
N ASP A 427 10.34 10.66 4.93
CA ASP A 427 9.32 11.46 5.61
C ASP A 427 10.01 12.58 6.43
N ARG A 428 9.91 13.81 5.98
CA ARG A 428 10.52 14.97 6.63
C ARG A 428 9.89 15.31 7.98
N ASN A 429 8.65 14.92 8.17
CA ASN A 429 7.87 15.17 9.39
C ASN A 429 7.89 13.98 10.36
N PHE A 430 8.68 12.94 10.07
CA PHE A 430 8.70 11.72 10.86
C PHE A 430 9.02 11.97 12.36
N SER A 431 10.00 12.82 12.65
CA SER A 431 10.39 13.13 14.03
C SER A 431 9.26 13.76 14.82
N ASP A 432 8.54 14.69 14.20
CA ASP A 432 7.40 15.37 14.83
C ASP A 432 6.25 14.40 15.07
N ARG A 433 5.96 13.56 14.08
CA ARG A 433 4.98 12.48 14.19
C ARG A 433 5.35 11.49 15.29
N ALA A 434 6.58 10.98 15.31
CA ALA A 434 7.05 10.01 16.29
C ALA A 434 6.97 10.55 17.73
N SER A 435 7.18 11.84 17.94
CA SER A 435 7.07 12.47 19.26
C SER A 435 5.64 12.47 19.81
N LEU A 436 4.63 12.49 18.94
CA LEU A 436 3.21 12.44 19.31
C LEU A 436 2.75 11.01 19.63
N PHE A 437 3.45 10.00 19.11
CA PHE A 437 3.11 8.60 19.28
C PHE A 437 3.83 7.94 20.45
N ASN A 438 3.94 8.62 21.56
CA ASN A 438 4.65 8.12 22.75
C ASN A 438 4.11 6.77 23.28
N THR A 439 3.07 6.21 22.70
CA THR A 439 2.60 4.84 22.92
C THR A 439 1.63 4.37 21.82
N ASN A 440 1.93 3.29 21.14
CA ASN A 440 1.02 2.26 20.64
C ASN A 440 0.22 2.46 19.34
N ILE A 441 0.20 3.57 18.63
CA ILE A 441 -0.66 3.67 17.45
C ILE A 441 0.12 3.77 16.12
N VAL A 442 1.37 4.17 16.11
CA VAL A 442 2.18 4.26 14.88
C VAL A 442 3.61 3.74 15.05
N GLY A 443 3.80 2.75 15.89
CA GLY A 443 5.00 1.93 15.85
C GLY A 443 5.12 1.12 14.55
N ASN A 444 4.50 1.57 13.47
CA ASN A 444 4.40 0.84 12.22
C ASN A 444 5.45 1.22 11.19
N ASN A 445 6.25 2.27 11.45
CA ASN A 445 7.31 2.73 10.54
C ASN A 445 8.70 2.33 11.08
N GLU A 446 9.60 2.01 10.15
CA GLU A 446 11.02 1.73 10.45
C GLU A 446 11.89 3.01 10.31
N GLY A 447 11.43 4.13 10.87
CA GLY A 447 12.10 5.43 10.76
C GLY A 447 11.61 6.28 9.57
N ALA A 448 12.31 7.36 9.29
CA ALA A 448 11.91 8.33 8.26
C ALA A 448 12.14 7.85 6.82
N ALA A 449 13.11 6.95 6.61
CA ALA A 449 13.53 6.57 5.26
C ALA A 449 12.45 5.80 4.51
N THR A 450 12.25 6.14 3.24
CA THR A 450 11.50 5.30 2.31
C THR A 450 12.18 3.95 2.17
N GLY A 451 11.43 2.83 2.10
CA GLY A 451 12.11 1.57 1.87
C GLY A 451 11.34 0.28 1.98
N LEU A 452 12.13 -0.80 1.87
CA LEU A 452 11.72 -2.19 2.04
C LEU A 452 12.44 -2.76 3.27
N PHE A 453 11.68 -3.26 4.24
CA PHE A 453 12.21 -3.66 5.54
C PHE A 453 11.74 -5.07 5.92
N ALA A 454 12.68 -6.01 6.09
CA ALA A 454 12.41 -7.34 6.64
C ALA A 454 13.40 -7.62 7.80
N SER A 455 13.49 -6.68 8.73
CA SER A 455 14.54 -6.53 9.74
C SER A 455 14.13 -7.09 11.10
N THR A 456 15.04 -7.03 12.07
CA THR A 456 14.72 -7.19 13.48
C THR A 456 14.82 -5.84 14.18
N GLY A 457 13.86 -5.51 15.03
CA GLY A 457 13.91 -4.32 15.86
C GLY A 457 14.88 -4.47 17.04
N LYS A 458 15.23 -3.35 17.66
CA LYS A 458 16.05 -3.31 18.88
C LYS A 458 15.38 -4.17 19.98
N ASP A 459 16.18 -4.92 20.69
CA ASP A 459 15.79 -5.83 21.79
C ASP A 459 14.98 -7.07 21.33
N SER A 460 14.71 -7.26 20.05
CA SER A 460 14.10 -8.49 19.54
C SER A 460 15.07 -9.68 19.58
N THR A 461 14.53 -10.88 19.80
CA THR A 461 15.29 -12.14 19.73
C THR A 461 14.91 -13.00 18.53
N GLY A 462 13.80 -12.68 17.86
CA GLY A 462 13.36 -13.34 16.64
C GLY A 462 14.27 -13.00 15.45
N ALA A 463 14.36 -13.89 14.48
CA ALA A 463 15.13 -13.67 13.26
C ALA A 463 14.45 -12.71 12.30
N GLY A 464 15.21 -11.94 11.54
CA GLY A 464 14.75 -11.12 10.44
C GLY A 464 14.23 -11.97 9.27
N GLY A 465 13.34 -11.42 8.46
CA GLY A 465 12.81 -12.06 7.27
C GLY A 465 13.74 -11.94 6.07
N ASN A 466 13.55 -12.79 5.07
CA ASN A 466 14.25 -12.65 3.80
C ASN A 466 13.54 -11.61 2.92
N LEU A 467 14.33 -10.85 2.16
CA LEU A 467 13.84 -9.88 1.20
C LEU A 467 14.27 -10.27 -0.20
N ASN A 468 13.28 -10.45 -1.10
CA ASN A 468 13.52 -10.80 -2.49
C ASN A 468 12.97 -9.70 -3.39
N VAL A 469 13.84 -9.14 -4.24
CA VAL A 469 13.50 -8.10 -5.22
C VAL A 469 13.79 -8.62 -6.62
N ARG A 470 12.79 -8.55 -7.50
CA ARG A 470 12.96 -8.87 -8.92
C ARG A 470 12.33 -7.79 -9.78
N THR A 471 13.12 -7.21 -10.71
CA THR A 471 12.64 -6.10 -11.55
C THR A 471 13.52 -5.92 -12.79
N GLY A 472 13.05 -5.19 -13.81
CA GLY A 472 13.91 -4.68 -14.88
C GLY A 472 14.87 -3.61 -14.35
N GLN A 473 14.38 -2.61 -13.63
CA GLN A 473 15.21 -1.55 -13.07
C GLN A 473 14.94 -1.31 -11.59
N LEU A 474 15.99 -1.30 -10.76
CA LEU A 474 15.92 -0.87 -9.36
C LEU A 474 16.63 0.47 -9.18
N ILE A 475 15.89 1.46 -8.70
CA ILE A 475 16.40 2.79 -8.34
C ILE A 475 16.18 3.02 -6.85
N VAL A 476 17.25 3.25 -6.10
CA VAL A 476 17.20 3.59 -4.66
C VAL A 476 17.96 4.91 -4.48
N ARG A 477 17.25 5.95 -4.08
CA ARG A 477 17.85 7.28 -4.01
C ARG A 477 17.34 8.13 -2.85
N ASP A 478 18.02 9.26 -2.61
CA ASP A 478 17.58 10.30 -1.67
C ASP A 478 17.36 9.72 -0.25
N SER A 479 18.30 8.94 0.27
CA SER A 479 18.28 8.27 1.58
C SER A 479 17.32 7.08 1.71
N ALA A 480 16.71 6.61 0.63
CA ALA A 480 15.88 5.39 0.64
C ALA A 480 16.71 4.14 0.90
N GLN A 481 16.07 3.08 1.42
CA GLN A 481 16.76 1.88 1.89
C GLN A 481 16.07 0.57 1.49
N VAL A 482 16.88 -0.45 1.25
CA VAL A 482 16.46 -1.86 1.15
C VAL A 482 17.22 -2.62 2.24
N THR A 483 16.53 -3.13 3.26
CA THR A 483 17.22 -3.65 4.44
C THR A 483 16.60 -4.92 5.03
N VAL A 484 17.49 -5.83 5.48
CA VAL A 484 17.19 -7.01 6.29
C VAL A 484 18.02 -7.01 7.57
N SER A 485 18.43 -5.84 8.04
CA SER A 485 19.31 -5.67 9.20
C SER A 485 18.75 -6.24 10.49
N ALA A 486 19.64 -6.71 11.37
CA ALA A 486 19.31 -7.17 12.71
C ALA A 486 19.86 -6.19 13.76
N ASP A 487 18.97 -5.35 14.30
CA ASP A 487 19.29 -4.43 15.40
C ASP A 487 19.09 -5.07 16.79
N GLY A 488 18.49 -6.26 16.83
CA GLY A 488 18.29 -7.08 18.02
C GLY A 488 19.31 -8.21 18.14
N GLN A 489 18.98 -9.23 18.96
CA GLN A 489 19.81 -10.42 19.17
C GLN A 489 19.54 -11.53 18.13
N GLY A 490 18.43 -11.45 17.39
CA GLY A 490 18.10 -12.40 16.33
C GLY A 490 19.02 -12.29 15.13
N ALA A 491 19.04 -13.33 14.29
CA ALA A 491 19.78 -13.32 13.03
C ALA A 491 19.18 -12.31 12.03
N ALA A 492 20.02 -11.67 11.23
CA ALA A 492 19.56 -10.92 10.06
C ALA A 492 19.02 -11.87 8.98
N GLY A 493 18.08 -11.40 8.16
CA GLY A 493 17.61 -12.13 6.98
C GLY A 493 18.59 -12.05 5.80
N ASN A 494 18.30 -12.80 4.74
CA ASN A 494 19.05 -12.69 3.49
C ASN A 494 18.33 -11.76 2.49
N LEU A 495 19.12 -10.97 1.78
CA LEU A 495 18.66 -10.07 0.75
C LEU A 495 19.09 -10.58 -0.63
N ARG A 496 18.13 -10.80 -1.51
CA ARG A 496 18.38 -11.17 -2.90
C ARG A 496 17.75 -10.16 -3.85
N ILE A 497 18.56 -9.60 -4.75
CA ILE A 497 18.13 -8.66 -5.77
C ILE A 497 18.51 -9.23 -7.16
N ALA A 498 17.51 -9.33 -8.04
CA ALA A 498 17.73 -9.66 -9.45
C ALA A 498 17.08 -8.55 -10.29
N ALA A 499 17.90 -7.80 -11.04
CA ALA A 499 17.44 -6.70 -11.88
C ALA A 499 18.33 -6.56 -13.12
N ASP A 500 17.78 -6.06 -14.24
CA ASP A 500 18.62 -5.79 -15.42
C ASP A 500 19.58 -4.64 -15.15
N SER A 501 19.14 -3.62 -14.38
CA SER A 501 19.98 -2.54 -13.90
C SER A 501 19.65 -2.11 -12.47
N ILE A 502 20.68 -1.72 -11.71
CA ILE A 502 20.54 -1.20 -10.34
C ILE A 502 21.27 0.13 -10.26
N ARG A 503 20.57 1.16 -9.81
CA ARG A 503 21.15 2.47 -9.52
C ARG A 503 20.88 2.86 -8.08
N LEU A 504 21.93 3.10 -7.33
CA LEU A 504 21.90 3.74 -6.03
C LEU A 504 22.42 5.18 -6.18
N ASP A 505 21.72 6.15 -5.60
CA ASP A 505 22.06 7.57 -5.65
C ASP A 505 21.74 8.21 -4.28
N SER A 506 22.71 8.28 -3.40
CA SER A 506 22.47 8.54 -1.97
C SER A 506 21.52 7.50 -1.34
N GLY A 507 21.54 6.27 -1.82
CA GLY A 507 20.68 5.18 -1.38
C GLY A 507 21.45 4.03 -0.73
N ALA A 508 20.76 3.12 -0.03
CA ALA A 508 21.43 2.05 0.69
C ALA A 508 20.75 0.68 0.55
N ILE A 509 21.59 -0.36 0.41
CA ILE A 509 21.21 -1.78 0.51
C ILE A 509 21.94 -2.35 1.72
N LYS A 510 21.20 -2.84 2.74
CA LYS A 510 21.77 -3.20 4.05
C LYS A 510 21.33 -4.58 4.52
N ALA A 511 22.29 -5.32 5.08
CA ALA A 511 22.04 -6.53 5.88
C ALA A 511 22.97 -6.54 7.11
N THR A 512 22.97 -5.42 7.85
CA THR A 512 23.84 -5.24 9.02
C THR A 512 23.34 -6.07 10.21
N THR A 513 24.25 -6.47 11.11
CA THR A 513 23.90 -7.22 12.30
C THR A 513 24.63 -6.70 13.55
N GLN A 514 23.92 -6.65 14.70
CA GLN A 514 24.53 -6.30 15.98
C GLN A 514 24.95 -7.53 16.78
N ALA A 515 24.14 -8.60 16.70
CA ALA A 515 24.39 -9.88 17.39
C ALA A 515 23.71 -10.98 16.57
N GLY A 516 24.01 -12.23 16.87
CA GLY A 516 23.44 -13.37 16.15
C GLY A 516 24.13 -13.67 14.81
N ASN A 517 23.47 -14.45 13.97
CA ASN A 517 23.99 -14.80 12.66
C ASN A 517 23.81 -13.65 11.67
N PHE A 518 24.73 -13.52 10.74
CA PHE A 518 24.78 -12.47 9.73
C PHE A 518 23.76 -12.71 8.60
N GLY A 519 23.28 -11.63 8.00
CA GLY A 519 22.54 -11.64 6.74
C GLY A 519 23.44 -11.49 5.54
N ASN A 520 23.11 -12.16 4.46
CA ASN A 520 23.89 -12.07 3.21
C ASN A 520 23.17 -11.24 2.18
N ILE A 521 23.94 -10.57 1.31
CA ILE A 521 23.43 -9.84 0.15
C ILE A 521 23.86 -10.58 -1.11
N THR A 522 22.91 -10.92 -1.97
CA THR A 522 23.15 -11.46 -3.31
C THR A 522 22.53 -10.54 -4.36
N VAL A 523 23.34 -10.05 -5.29
CA VAL A 523 22.95 -9.16 -6.38
C VAL A 523 23.23 -9.81 -7.71
N GLN A 524 22.25 -9.87 -8.59
CA GLN A 524 22.40 -10.28 -10.01
C GLN A 524 21.88 -9.16 -10.90
N THR A 525 22.76 -8.58 -11.73
CA THR A 525 22.41 -7.44 -12.58
C THR A 525 23.28 -7.31 -13.81
N GLY A 526 22.77 -6.67 -14.86
CA GLY A 526 23.59 -6.26 -16.01
C GLY A 526 24.49 -5.07 -15.68
N ASN A 527 23.97 -4.11 -14.91
CA ASN A 527 24.70 -2.89 -14.55
C ASN A 527 24.39 -2.49 -13.10
N LEU A 528 25.43 -2.34 -12.28
CA LEU A 528 25.35 -1.84 -10.90
C LEU A 528 26.06 -0.50 -10.81
N GLN A 529 25.33 0.54 -10.45
CA GLN A 529 25.86 1.89 -10.26
C GLN A 529 25.56 2.41 -8.86
N LEU A 530 26.59 2.82 -8.13
CA LEU A 530 26.52 3.49 -6.83
C LEU A 530 27.11 4.89 -6.98
N ARG A 531 26.38 5.91 -6.52
CA ARG A 531 26.79 7.32 -6.57
C ARG A 531 26.41 8.06 -5.28
N HIS A 532 27.09 9.17 -5.00
CA HIS A 532 26.77 10.14 -3.94
C HIS A 532 26.57 9.48 -2.56
N ASN A 533 27.63 8.89 -2.01
CA ASN A 533 27.62 8.22 -0.69
C ASN A 533 26.67 7.01 -0.60
N SER A 534 26.42 6.33 -1.72
CA SER A 534 25.59 5.12 -1.71
C SER A 534 26.32 3.93 -1.08
N GLN A 535 25.57 3.00 -0.50
CA GLN A 535 26.15 1.90 0.26
C GLN A 535 25.49 0.55 -0.03
N ILE A 536 26.33 -0.49 -0.19
CA ILE A 536 25.91 -1.89 -0.05
C ILE A 536 26.69 -2.46 1.12
N THR A 537 25.99 -2.81 2.23
CA THR A 537 26.71 -3.17 3.47
C THR A 537 26.09 -4.35 4.21
N THR A 538 26.98 -5.23 4.68
CA THR A 538 26.66 -6.32 5.62
C THR A 538 27.49 -6.19 6.92
N ASN A 539 27.80 -4.96 7.33
CA ASN A 539 28.63 -4.69 8.49
C ASN A 539 28.07 -5.31 9.77
N ALA A 540 28.96 -5.80 10.61
CA ALA A 540 28.64 -6.35 11.93
C ALA A 540 29.20 -5.49 13.05
N SER A 541 28.38 -5.24 14.07
CA SER A 541 28.81 -4.60 15.32
C SER A 541 29.01 -5.63 16.45
N GLY A 542 29.60 -5.21 17.56
CA GLY A 542 29.84 -6.08 18.71
C GLY A 542 30.76 -7.25 18.37
N THR A 543 30.35 -8.47 18.70
CA THR A 543 31.09 -9.72 18.42
C THR A 543 30.57 -10.48 17.19
N ALA A 544 29.59 -9.94 16.50
CA ALA A 544 29.00 -10.57 15.33
C ALA A 544 29.98 -10.58 14.13
N THR A 545 29.83 -11.56 13.26
CA THR A 545 30.58 -11.68 12.00
C THR A 545 29.87 -10.91 10.89
N GLY A 546 30.62 -10.24 10.03
CA GLY A 546 30.08 -9.58 8.83
C GLY A 546 29.43 -10.57 7.87
N GLY A 547 28.32 -10.19 7.26
CA GLY A 547 27.64 -11.01 6.27
C GLY A 547 28.40 -11.03 4.93
N ASN A 548 28.12 -12.01 4.09
CA ASN A 548 28.76 -12.09 2.76
C ASN A 548 28.00 -11.25 1.74
N ILE A 549 28.73 -10.64 0.82
CA ILE A 549 28.22 -9.93 -0.35
C ILE A 549 28.66 -10.68 -1.62
N ASN A 550 27.68 -11.14 -2.40
CA ASN A 550 27.94 -11.77 -3.69
C ASN A 550 27.28 -10.95 -4.79
N ILE A 551 28.07 -10.41 -5.71
CA ILE A 551 27.61 -9.58 -6.81
C ILE A 551 28.00 -10.26 -8.13
N GLU A 552 27.00 -10.58 -8.93
CA GLU A 552 27.12 -11.00 -10.33
C GLU A 552 26.62 -9.87 -11.22
N ALA A 553 27.50 -9.13 -11.86
CA ALA A 553 27.16 -7.96 -12.65
C ALA A 553 27.91 -7.92 -13.98
N GLY A 554 27.29 -7.34 -15.02
CA GLY A 554 27.99 -7.03 -16.26
C GLY A 554 29.03 -5.94 -16.02
N THR A 555 28.65 -4.86 -15.34
CA THR A 555 29.53 -3.78 -14.91
C THR A 555 29.21 -3.34 -13.50
N VAL A 556 30.23 -2.88 -12.77
CA VAL A 556 30.10 -2.28 -11.43
C VAL A 556 30.78 -0.91 -11.44
N ALA A 557 30.05 0.13 -11.06
CA ALA A 557 30.57 1.48 -10.84
C ALA A 557 30.28 1.93 -9.42
N ALA A 558 31.30 2.19 -8.63
CA ALA A 558 31.23 2.76 -7.28
C ALA A 558 31.95 4.09 -7.26
N LEU A 559 31.21 5.19 -7.28
CA LEU A 559 31.74 6.53 -7.50
C LEU A 559 31.26 7.48 -6.40
N GLU A 560 32.01 8.56 -6.15
CA GLU A 560 31.58 9.64 -5.28
C GLU A 560 31.32 9.16 -3.84
N ASN A 561 32.37 8.62 -3.22
CA ASN A 561 32.33 8.10 -1.85
C ASN A 561 31.26 7.01 -1.64
N SER A 562 31.13 6.09 -2.60
CA SER A 562 30.13 5.02 -2.54
C SER A 562 30.78 3.66 -2.30
N ASP A 563 30.30 2.93 -1.30
CA ASP A 563 31.01 1.83 -0.69
C ASP A 563 30.29 0.48 -0.79
N ILE A 564 31.10 -0.59 -0.88
CA ILE A 564 30.64 -1.98 -0.72
C ILE A 564 31.41 -2.56 0.47
N ARG A 565 30.75 -2.73 1.64
CA ARG A 565 31.42 -3.08 2.88
C ARG A 565 30.82 -4.30 3.58
N ALA A 566 31.69 -5.20 4.03
CA ALA A 566 31.33 -6.37 4.85
C ALA A 566 32.18 -6.43 6.13
N ASN A 567 32.28 -5.28 6.82
CA ASN A 567 33.20 -5.08 7.95
C ASN A 567 32.66 -5.64 9.26
N ALA A 568 33.56 -5.90 10.23
CA ALA A 568 33.22 -6.26 11.58
C ALA A 568 34.02 -5.43 12.60
N ILE A 569 33.57 -5.41 13.86
CA ILE A 569 34.33 -4.77 14.95
C ILE A 569 35.22 -5.80 15.68
N ARG A 570 34.61 -6.83 16.27
CA ARG A 570 35.32 -7.89 17.03
C ARG A 570 35.16 -9.25 16.39
N GLY A 571 34.15 -9.46 15.57
CA GLY A 571 33.93 -10.68 14.81
C GLY A 571 34.83 -10.73 13.57
N GLN A 572 34.66 -11.74 12.75
CA GLN A 572 35.31 -11.82 11.44
C GLN A 572 34.59 -10.90 10.43
N GLY A 573 35.35 -10.22 9.58
CA GLY A 573 34.81 -9.55 8.40
C GLY A 573 34.13 -10.55 7.46
N GLY A 574 33.10 -10.12 6.72
CA GLY A 574 32.42 -10.97 5.73
C GLY A 574 33.26 -11.15 4.46
N ASN A 575 32.82 -12.03 3.56
CA ASN A 575 33.44 -12.19 2.27
C ASN A 575 32.70 -11.38 1.21
N ILE A 576 33.43 -10.67 0.36
CA ILE A 576 32.91 -9.95 -0.81
C ILE A 576 33.41 -10.64 -2.06
N ILE A 577 32.49 -11.15 -2.88
CA ILE A 577 32.80 -11.74 -4.18
C ILE A 577 32.10 -10.95 -5.25
N ILE A 578 32.84 -10.37 -6.20
CA ILE A 578 32.29 -9.61 -7.31
C ILE A 578 32.74 -10.25 -8.61
N ASN A 579 31.80 -10.86 -9.35
CA ASN A 579 31.98 -11.37 -10.68
C ASN A 579 31.48 -10.31 -11.68
N THR A 580 32.39 -9.69 -12.46
CA THR A 580 32.01 -8.61 -13.39
C THR A 580 32.91 -8.55 -14.59
N LYS A 581 32.44 -8.00 -15.71
CA LYS A 581 33.28 -7.72 -16.88
C LYS A 581 34.14 -6.47 -16.71
N GLY A 582 33.73 -5.55 -15.82
CA GLY A 582 34.49 -4.33 -15.55
C GLY A 582 34.04 -3.69 -14.23
N ILE A 583 35.02 -3.16 -13.49
CA ILE A 583 34.78 -2.43 -12.25
C ILE A 583 35.38 -1.03 -12.36
N PHE A 584 34.60 -0.01 -12.05
CA PHE A 584 34.98 1.39 -12.03
C PHE A 584 34.81 1.91 -10.61
N ARG A 585 35.88 2.42 -10.04
CA ARG A 585 35.85 2.92 -8.65
C ARG A 585 36.59 4.26 -8.58
N SER A 586 35.95 5.26 -7.96
CA SER A 586 36.64 6.47 -7.57
C SER A 586 37.60 6.22 -6.41
N PHE A 587 38.57 7.10 -6.20
CA PHE A 587 39.61 6.93 -5.17
C PHE A 587 39.05 6.99 -3.74
N ASP A 588 37.90 7.65 -3.56
CA ASP A 588 37.17 7.86 -2.30
C ASP A 588 36.09 6.78 -2.02
N SER A 589 35.93 5.80 -2.94
CA SER A 589 34.97 4.72 -2.80
C SER A 589 35.66 3.41 -2.41
N ASP A 590 35.17 2.67 -1.42
CA ASP A 590 35.79 1.48 -0.88
C ASP A 590 35.05 0.18 -1.15
N ILE A 591 35.83 -0.90 -1.38
CA ILE A 591 35.35 -2.29 -1.31
C ILE A 591 36.16 -2.95 -0.21
N ASP A 592 35.54 -3.16 0.96
CA ASP A 592 36.25 -3.49 2.19
C ASP A 592 35.53 -4.54 3.03
N ALA A 593 36.30 -5.49 3.54
CA ALA A 593 35.83 -6.60 4.40
C ALA A 593 36.69 -6.73 5.68
N SER A 594 37.24 -5.63 6.17
CA SER A 594 38.15 -5.60 7.33
C SER A 594 37.43 -5.84 8.67
N SER A 595 38.19 -6.19 9.68
CA SER A 595 37.75 -6.25 11.08
C SER A 595 38.69 -5.42 11.96
N GLU A 596 38.12 -4.52 12.81
CA GLU A 596 38.95 -3.68 13.67
C GLU A 596 39.79 -4.49 14.68
N LEU A 597 39.20 -5.51 15.31
CA LEU A 597 39.78 -6.28 16.39
C LEU A 597 39.74 -7.79 16.17
N GLY A 598 39.10 -8.24 15.09
CA GLY A 598 38.94 -9.65 14.72
C GLY A 598 39.82 -10.04 13.52
N ILE A 599 39.32 -10.97 12.73
CA ILE A 599 39.99 -11.47 11.53
C ILE A 599 39.32 -10.79 10.32
N ASP A 600 40.12 -10.24 9.41
CA ASP A 600 39.61 -9.68 8.17
C ASP A 600 38.88 -10.73 7.32
N GLY A 601 37.88 -10.32 6.59
CA GLY A 601 37.25 -11.12 5.57
C GLY A 601 38.05 -11.11 4.27
N ASN A 602 37.52 -11.74 3.25
CA ASN A 602 38.16 -11.80 1.95
C ASN A 602 37.40 -10.96 0.89
N VAL A 603 38.14 -10.20 0.09
CA VAL A 603 37.58 -9.49 -1.07
C VAL A 603 38.14 -10.14 -2.34
N GLU A 604 37.26 -10.73 -3.14
CA GLU A 604 37.61 -11.40 -4.39
C GLU A 604 36.90 -10.72 -5.56
N LEU A 605 37.70 -10.10 -6.42
CA LEU A 605 37.25 -9.46 -7.66
C LEU A 605 37.57 -10.37 -8.83
N ARG A 606 36.56 -10.93 -9.48
CA ARG A 606 36.68 -11.84 -10.62
C ARG A 606 36.29 -11.07 -11.90
N THR A 607 37.29 -10.61 -12.61
CA THR A 607 37.15 -9.99 -13.95
C THR A 607 37.69 -10.92 -15.01
N PRO A 608 37.17 -10.93 -16.24
CA PRO A 608 37.83 -11.62 -17.35
C PRO A 608 39.24 -11.13 -17.47
N ASP A 609 40.18 -12.04 -17.74
CA ASP A 609 41.57 -11.71 -18.04
C ASP A 609 41.65 -11.06 -19.43
N ILE A 610 41.19 -9.80 -19.52
CA ILE A 610 41.24 -8.98 -20.73
C ILE A 610 42.52 -8.19 -20.62
N ASP A 611 43.58 -8.70 -21.27
CA ASP A 611 44.73 -7.88 -21.57
C ASP A 611 44.33 -6.80 -22.60
N PRO A 612 44.20 -5.53 -22.20
CA PRO A 612 43.76 -4.45 -23.09
C PRO A 612 44.78 -4.21 -24.24
N ILE A 613 45.95 -4.82 -24.14
CA ILE A 613 47.00 -4.76 -25.14
C ILE A 613 46.91 -5.95 -26.13
N LYS A 614 46.17 -7.02 -25.74
CA LYS A 614 46.00 -8.23 -26.55
C LYS A 614 45.07 -7.95 -27.73
N GLY A 615 45.64 -7.61 -28.85
CA GLY A 615 44.94 -7.22 -30.08
C GLY A 615 45.28 -5.83 -30.60
N LEU A 616 45.99 -5.03 -29.83
CA LEU A 616 46.68 -3.87 -30.37
C LEU A 616 47.91 -4.39 -31.12
N ASN A 617 47.85 -4.44 -32.45
CA ASN A 617 49.08 -4.56 -33.25
C ASN A 617 49.94 -3.36 -32.87
N GLN A 618 51.03 -3.60 -32.14
CA GLN A 618 52.08 -2.56 -32.04
C GLN A 618 52.48 -2.18 -33.46
N PRO A 619 52.42 -0.91 -33.82
CA PRO A 619 53.00 -0.48 -35.09
C PRO A 619 54.46 -0.94 -35.07
N GLU A 620 54.88 -1.69 -36.10
CA GLU A 620 56.24 -2.22 -36.21
C GLU A 620 57.34 -1.14 -36.35
N THR A 621 56.91 0.10 -36.33
CA THR A 621 57.80 1.27 -36.31
C THR A 621 57.27 2.31 -35.28
N PRO A 622 58.19 2.88 -34.45
CA PRO A 622 57.80 4.05 -33.67
C PRO A 622 57.30 5.09 -34.66
N GLY A 623 56.01 5.48 -34.49
CA GLY A 623 55.43 6.54 -35.30
C GLY A 623 56.35 7.76 -35.26
N VAL A 624 56.98 8.09 -36.36
CA VAL A 624 57.65 9.40 -36.49
C VAL A 624 56.55 10.44 -36.18
N PRO A 625 56.71 11.31 -35.17
CA PRO A 625 55.72 12.35 -34.92
C PRO A 625 55.45 13.06 -36.25
N PRO A 626 54.21 13.24 -36.68
CA PRO A 626 53.92 13.94 -37.90
C PRO A 626 54.57 15.32 -37.81
N GLN A 627 55.63 15.54 -38.54
CA GLN A 627 56.17 16.89 -38.72
C GLN A 627 55.09 17.67 -39.47
N PRO A 628 54.69 18.85 -38.96
CA PRO A 628 53.79 19.69 -39.71
C PRO A 628 54.35 19.89 -41.11
N ALA A 629 53.58 19.58 -42.11
CA ALA A 629 53.99 19.85 -43.51
C ALA A 629 54.44 21.31 -43.53
N ARG A 630 55.67 21.53 -43.94
CA ARG A 630 56.18 22.86 -44.22
C ARG A 630 55.39 23.34 -45.42
N GLY A 631 54.23 23.94 -45.16
CA GLY A 631 53.46 24.61 -46.19
C GLY A 631 54.32 25.71 -46.81
N CYS A 632 54.21 25.92 -48.12
CA CYS A 632 54.82 27.03 -48.81
C CYS A 632 54.49 28.33 -48.07
N GLN A 633 55.50 28.96 -47.50
CA GLN A 633 55.35 30.30 -46.96
C GLN A 633 55.19 31.27 -48.13
N ASN A 634 53.98 31.67 -48.42
CA ASN A 634 53.74 32.78 -49.33
C ASN A 634 53.94 34.09 -48.52
N SER A 635 54.91 34.87 -48.89
CA SER A 635 55.28 36.12 -48.26
C SER A 635 54.37 37.28 -48.61
N GLY A 636 53.06 37.07 -48.66
CA GLY A 636 52.05 38.07 -48.90
C GLY A 636 51.08 38.22 -47.68
N GLN A 637 50.56 39.39 -47.46
CA GLN A 637 49.76 39.88 -46.34
C GLN A 637 48.39 39.10 -46.12
N ARG A 638 48.30 37.83 -46.49
CA ARG A 638 47.08 37.02 -46.30
C ARG A 638 47.39 35.60 -45.80
N ALA A 639 48.10 35.47 -44.72
CA ALA A 639 48.29 34.19 -44.05
C ALA A 639 47.05 33.88 -43.20
N SER A 640 46.36 32.79 -43.53
CA SER A 640 45.30 32.23 -42.69
C SER A 640 45.91 31.77 -41.35
N ARG A 641 45.43 32.27 -40.26
CA ARG A 641 45.85 31.90 -38.91
C ARG A 641 44.77 31.02 -38.26
N PHE A 642 45.11 29.81 -37.90
CA PHE A 642 44.24 28.98 -37.09
C PHE A 642 44.35 29.43 -35.63
N VAL A 643 43.27 29.98 -35.05
CA VAL A 643 43.22 30.41 -33.65
C VAL A 643 42.28 29.46 -32.92
N ILE A 644 42.81 28.69 -31.97
CA ILE A 644 41.99 27.91 -31.03
C ILE A 644 41.46 28.88 -30.02
N THR A 645 40.17 29.20 -30.06
CA THR A 645 39.48 30.12 -29.14
C THR A 645 38.63 29.37 -28.12
N GLY A 646 39.06 28.21 -27.66
CA GLY A 646 38.38 27.48 -26.60
C GLY A 646 39.39 26.92 -25.61
N ARG A 647 38.97 26.73 -24.35
CA ARG A 647 39.71 25.90 -23.42
C ARG A 647 39.61 24.47 -23.91
N GLY A 648 40.58 24.05 -24.74
CA GLY A 648 40.70 22.63 -25.09
C GLY A 648 40.99 21.88 -23.81
N GLY A 649 40.10 21.00 -23.43
CA GLY A 649 40.23 20.09 -22.29
C GLY A 649 39.36 18.87 -22.54
N LEU A 650 39.69 17.78 -21.90
CA LEU A 650 38.77 16.64 -21.76
C LEU A 650 37.49 17.13 -21.07
N PRO A 651 36.34 16.57 -21.39
CA PRO A 651 35.13 16.84 -20.60
C PRO A 651 35.44 16.66 -19.10
N PRO A 652 34.85 17.46 -18.21
CA PRO A 652 35.10 17.32 -16.79
C PRO A 652 34.86 15.87 -16.34
N SER A 653 35.77 15.36 -15.50
CA SER A 653 35.61 14.04 -14.90
C SER A 653 34.33 14.01 -14.04
N PRO A 654 33.61 12.86 -13.98
CA PRO A 654 32.48 12.73 -13.07
C PRO A 654 32.78 13.02 -11.59
N SER A 655 34.09 13.05 -11.23
CA SER A 655 34.58 13.39 -9.90
C SER A 655 34.94 14.86 -9.73
N ASP A 656 34.86 15.69 -10.76
CA ASP A 656 35.14 17.13 -10.62
C ASP A 656 33.94 17.79 -9.90
N GLN A 657 34.21 18.44 -8.77
CA GLN A 657 33.21 19.24 -8.06
C GLN A 657 32.77 20.40 -8.95
N VAL A 658 31.50 20.47 -9.26
CA VAL A 658 30.89 21.68 -9.80
C VAL A 658 30.92 22.72 -8.66
N SER A 659 31.83 23.67 -8.75
CA SER A 659 31.86 24.77 -7.78
C SER A 659 30.56 25.59 -7.92
N SER A 660 29.84 25.74 -6.83
CA SER A 660 28.56 26.46 -6.71
C SER A 660 28.66 27.97 -6.82
N SER A 661 29.61 28.50 -7.59
CA SER A 661 29.85 29.96 -7.71
C SER A 661 29.30 30.59 -8.99
N ASP A 662 28.56 29.85 -9.83
CA ASP A 662 27.99 30.38 -11.08
C ASP A 662 26.47 30.20 -11.17
N GLU A 663 25.74 30.42 -10.06
CA GLU A 663 24.25 30.38 -10.04
C GLU A 663 23.57 31.70 -10.46
N ASP A 664 24.30 32.70 -10.94
CA ASP A 664 23.67 33.93 -11.47
C ASP A 664 24.13 34.17 -12.89
N ASN A 665 23.46 33.58 -13.89
CA ASN A 665 23.22 34.06 -15.26
C ASN A 665 22.98 32.87 -16.22
N PHE A 666 21.84 32.20 -16.08
CA PHE A 666 21.25 31.47 -17.22
C PHE A 666 20.28 32.41 -17.96
N GLU A 667 20.82 33.31 -18.77
CA GLU A 667 20.11 33.68 -19.98
C GLU A 667 20.00 32.42 -20.85
N ALA A 668 18.81 32.13 -21.36
CA ALA A 668 18.51 30.98 -22.18
C ALA A 668 19.55 30.87 -23.29
N ALA A 669 20.41 29.85 -23.21
CA ALA A 669 21.34 29.52 -24.28
C ALA A 669 20.51 29.21 -25.54
N GLU A 670 20.70 29.99 -26.58
CA GLU A 670 20.17 29.66 -27.90
C GLU A 670 20.68 28.27 -28.31
N PRO A 671 19.84 27.44 -28.99
CA PRO A 671 20.26 26.11 -29.39
C PRO A 671 21.50 26.20 -30.25
N LEU A 672 22.55 25.41 -29.94
CA LEU A 672 23.73 25.25 -30.74
C LEU A 672 23.31 24.81 -32.15
N LEU A 673 23.40 25.69 -33.12
CA LEU A 673 23.14 25.40 -34.53
C LEU A 673 24.43 24.85 -35.16
N GLU A 674 24.36 23.63 -35.70
CA GLU A 674 25.45 23.06 -36.48
C GLU A 674 25.67 23.92 -37.75
N ALA A 675 26.95 24.22 -38.06
CA ALA A 675 27.29 24.92 -39.27
C ALA A 675 26.91 24.08 -40.51
N GLN A 676 26.06 24.64 -41.36
CA GLN A 676 25.54 24.01 -42.58
C GLN A 676 26.35 24.43 -43.83
N GLY A 677 27.24 25.39 -43.70
CA GLY A 677 28.07 25.87 -44.79
C GLY A 677 29.08 26.94 -44.37
N TRP A 678 29.72 27.54 -45.32
CA TRP A 678 30.70 28.62 -45.08
C TRP A 678 30.53 29.78 -46.06
N ILE A 679 30.89 30.95 -45.64
CA ILE A 679 30.90 32.17 -46.47
C ILE A 679 32.28 32.85 -46.38
N ILE A 680 32.57 33.72 -47.33
CA ILE A 680 33.72 34.62 -47.22
C ILE A 680 33.20 35.98 -46.74
N ASN A 681 33.66 36.42 -45.59
CA ASN A 681 33.23 37.71 -44.99
C ASN A 681 33.84 38.91 -45.75
N ALA A 682 33.41 40.12 -45.40
CA ALA A 682 33.86 41.34 -46.06
C ALA A 682 35.37 41.59 -45.95
N LYS A 683 36.08 40.83 -45.10
CA LYS A 683 37.54 40.88 -44.94
C LYS A 683 38.28 39.83 -45.75
N GLY A 684 37.54 38.95 -46.46
CA GLY A 684 38.11 37.86 -47.24
C GLY A 684 38.47 36.60 -46.44
N GLU A 685 37.95 36.46 -45.22
CA GLU A 685 38.14 35.27 -44.33
C GLU A 685 36.97 34.31 -44.49
N VAL A 686 37.22 33.01 -44.32
CA VAL A 686 36.19 31.97 -44.32
C VAL A 686 35.54 31.91 -42.97
N GLU A 687 34.20 32.05 -42.94
CA GLU A 687 33.38 31.96 -41.76
C GLU A 687 32.35 30.86 -41.92
N LEU A 688 32.21 29.96 -40.88
CA LEU A 688 31.23 28.90 -40.86
C LEU A 688 29.87 29.48 -40.39
N VAL A 689 28.79 29.21 -41.16
CA VAL A 689 27.47 29.72 -40.91
C VAL A 689 26.41 28.63 -40.89
N ALA A 690 25.42 28.77 -40.03
CA ALA A 690 24.33 27.82 -39.92
C ALA A 690 23.33 27.89 -41.10
N ASN A 691 23.24 29.05 -41.80
CA ASN A 691 22.39 29.24 -42.97
C ASN A 691 23.16 30.08 -44.01
N PRO A 692 23.93 29.46 -44.92
CA PRO A 692 24.63 30.21 -45.97
C PRO A 692 23.64 30.74 -46.99
N SER A 693 23.67 32.03 -47.26
CA SER A 693 22.83 32.68 -48.28
C SER A 693 23.29 32.33 -49.72
N VAL A 694 24.45 31.69 -49.90
CA VAL A 694 24.96 31.20 -51.18
C VAL A 694 25.74 29.94 -50.90
N VAL A 695 25.28 28.80 -51.41
CA VAL A 695 26.03 27.54 -51.43
C VAL A 695 26.95 27.55 -52.64
N VAL A 696 28.26 27.54 -52.44
CA VAL A 696 29.20 27.26 -53.51
C VAL A 696 29.37 25.72 -53.58
N PRO A 697 28.89 25.03 -54.62
CA PRO A 697 29.04 23.59 -54.72
C PRO A 697 30.51 23.24 -54.89
N TYR A 698 30.98 22.30 -54.07
CA TYR A 698 32.26 21.63 -54.31
C TYR A 698 32.16 20.82 -55.59
N SER A 699 32.97 21.16 -56.59
CA SER A 699 33.16 20.35 -57.80
C SER A 699 34.35 19.41 -57.55
N PRO A 700 34.14 18.09 -57.49
CA PRO A 700 35.27 17.16 -57.40
C PRO A 700 35.89 16.99 -58.75
N GLY A 701 36.92 17.75 -59.06
CA GLY A 701 37.57 17.65 -60.35
C GLY A 701 38.85 18.45 -60.59
N GLU A 702 39.23 19.35 -59.73
CA GLU A 702 40.48 20.06 -59.81
C GLU A 702 41.52 19.55 -58.79
N ALA A 703 42.60 18.93 -59.32
CA ALA A 703 43.72 18.52 -58.50
C ALA A 703 44.42 19.80 -57.90
N PRO A 704 44.88 19.74 -56.64
CA PRO A 704 45.55 20.87 -56.04
C PRO A 704 46.82 21.24 -56.85
N PRO A 705 47.13 22.53 -56.99
CA PRO A 705 48.29 22.95 -57.67
C PRO A 705 49.57 22.40 -57.03
N ILE A 706 50.39 21.76 -57.82
CA ILE A 706 51.70 21.27 -57.40
C ILE A 706 52.57 22.49 -57.16
N CYS A 707 53.03 22.66 -55.93
CA CYS A 707 54.07 23.67 -55.64
C CYS A 707 55.38 23.24 -56.24
N ASN A 708 55.91 24.04 -57.14
CA ASN A 708 57.33 23.99 -57.59
C ASN A 708 58.20 24.68 -56.55
#